data_cc1bce17d2b79719fbae6f90a8833181
#
_entry.id   cc1bce17d2b79719fbae6f90a8833181
#
_cell.length_a   1.000
_cell.length_b   1.000
_cell.length_c   1.000
_cell.angle_alpha   90.00
_cell.angle_beta   90.00
_cell.angle_gamma   90.00
#
_symmetry.space_group_name_H-M   'P 1'
#
loop_
_entity.id
_entity.type
_entity.pdbx_description
1 polymer ?
#
loop_
_entity_poly.entity_id
_entity_poly.type
_entity_poly.pdbx_seq_one_letter_code
_entity_poly.pdbx_strand_id
1 'polypeptide(L)'
;EHLGYTSNFTIYDSQDSKNLIKSIVKDLKLDDKVYKPNDVLGRISMAKNNLVVAQAYAQSAKITSADQAAKKPMISEIYKYYQARCKQSDVMDFDDLLLQTNILFRDFPEILEKYQKKFDYILVDEYQDTNYSQYLIIKRLAEQHKNICVVGDDAQSIYSFRGARIENILNFRNDYPGYKLCKLEQNYRSTTTIVDAANSIISRNKEQIPKKTFSQNEEGDKIRVMKALSDKEEGFQVAQEIFRISQNEQAEFNNFAILYRTNAQSRIMEEALRKRNIPYKIYGGLSFYQRKEIKDLIAYLRLTINQNDEEALKRIINYPRRGIGDTTIDKLKEVAQKYNVSIWTLLCNLNKVPGMVSVMTAAKLTHFRQLIEGFTEIAKEENAYETTYRVAKASGIIEDLSSDDTPEGVSRRENIQELMNAVKDFCETAYKEGRDDKLPAFLEGVALLTDQDSEKPEDNNKVTLMTIHSAKGLEFENVFIVGMEEELFPAQQSAYSPSALEEERRLFYVALTRAEKRVIMTYSSSRYKNGNVVYPQPSRFIAEIDPHYLDGFFTPARPSMGRSLHGPGIQEKVARPKITLQPKVEVPDIDTSKLVPINGEQIIPGMVIFHPNFGPGKVISIDGLGVNKKAKVMFPKHGQKVLLLKFAKLYVQGHTN
;
A
#
# COMPACT_ATOMS: atom_id res chain seq x y z
N GLU A 1 29.86 1.31 -27.47
CA GLU A 1 30.07 0.88 -28.87
C GLU A 1 30.04 -0.66 -29.02
N HIS A 2 30.71 -1.43 -28.13
CA HIS A 2 30.74 -2.91 -28.20
C HIS A 2 29.34 -3.56 -28.21
N LEU A 3 28.40 -2.97 -27.53
CA LEU A 3 26.98 -3.39 -27.50
C LEU A 3 26.17 -2.75 -28.62
N GLY A 4 26.82 -1.99 -29.54
CA GLY A 4 26.18 -1.31 -30.67
C GLY A 4 25.32 -0.10 -30.25
N TYR A 5 25.62 0.56 -29.18
CA TYR A 5 25.12 1.89 -28.83
C TYR A 5 26.19 2.93 -29.12
N THR A 6 25.78 4.15 -29.46
CA THR A 6 26.74 5.26 -29.63
C THR A 6 27.15 5.83 -28.28
N SER A 7 28.21 6.66 -28.25
CA SER A 7 28.59 7.41 -27.04
C SER A 7 27.54 8.45 -26.61
N ASN A 8 26.61 8.81 -27.50
CA ASN A 8 25.58 9.83 -27.32
C ASN A 8 24.18 9.22 -27.13
N PHE A 9 24.09 7.95 -26.69
CA PHE A 9 22.79 7.32 -26.42
C PHE A 9 21.97 8.13 -25.40
N THR A 10 20.67 8.11 -25.56
CA THR A 10 19.74 8.82 -24.66
C THR A 10 19.25 7.87 -23.56
N ILE A 11 19.05 8.41 -22.37
CA ILE A 11 18.44 7.67 -21.26
C ILE A 11 16.95 8.03 -21.21
N TYR A 12 16.08 7.02 -21.36
CA TYR A 12 14.64 7.18 -21.21
C TYR A 12 14.25 7.19 -19.74
N ASP A 13 13.41 8.14 -19.38
CA ASP A 13 12.74 8.13 -18.09
C ASP A 13 11.54 7.15 -18.09
N SER A 14 10.87 7.05 -16.93
CA SER A 14 9.70 6.19 -16.80
C SER A 14 8.54 6.59 -17.70
N GLN A 15 8.39 7.88 -18.04
CA GLN A 15 7.31 8.35 -18.90
C GLN A 15 7.60 8.02 -20.37
N ASP A 16 8.84 8.20 -20.81
CA ASP A 16 9.29 7.86 -22.15
C ASP A 16 9.13 6.34 -22.39
N SER A 17 9.57 5.53 -21.43
CA SER A 17 9.42 4.07 -21.47
C SER A 17 7.95 3.64 -21.57
N LYS A 18 7.05 4.26 -20.81
CA LYS A 18 5.60 4.00 -20.87
C LYS A 18 4.99 4.41 -22.22
N ASN A 19 5.43 5.55 -22.77
CA ASN A 19 4.97 6.02 -24.07
C ASN A 19 5.40 5.06 -25.17
N LEU A 20 6.63 4.55 -25.14
CA LEU A 20 7.12 3.54 -26.07
C LEU A 20 6.31 2.24 -25.99
N ILE A 21 6.08 1.73 -24.78
CA ILE A 21 5.24 0.53 -24.56
C ILE A 21 3.82 0.75 -25.11
N LYS A 22 3.21 1.91 -24.85
CA LYS A 22 1.89 2.27 -25.36
C LYS A 22 1.84 2.23 -26.88
N SER A 23 2.90 2.74 -27.56
CA SER A 23 3.03 2.64 -29.02
C SER A 23 3.11 1.19 -29.47
N ILE A 24 3.95 0.35 -28.83
CA ILE A 24 4.11 -1.05 -29.17
C ILE A 24 2.79 -1.82 -29.01
N VAL A 25 2.08 -1.64 -27.90
CA VAL A 25 0.76 -2.26 -27.66
C VAL A 25 -0.23 -1.91 -28.77
N LYS A 26 -0.22 -0.64 -29.22
CA LYS A 26 -1.07 -0.17 -30.33
C LYS A 26 -0.66 -0.83 -31.67
N ASP A 27 0.62 -0.91 -31.97
CA ASP A 27 1.13 -1.46 -33.23
C ASP A 27 0.89 -2.98 -33.33
N LEU A 28 0.98 -3.68 -32.21
CA LEU A 28 0.62 -5.08 -32.09
C LEU A 28 -0.90 -5.34 -32.06
N LYS A 29 -1.72 -4.28 -32.13
CA LYS A 29 -3.19 -4.34 -32.06
C LYS A 29 -3.71 -5.06 -30.81
N LEU A 30 -2.98 -4.93 -29.71
CA LEU A 30 -3.36 -5.50 -28.41
C LEU A 30 -4.30 -4.56 -27.67
N ASP A 31 -5.10 -5.14 -26.77
CA ASP A 31 -6.00 -4.35 -25.89
C ASP A 31 -5.18 -3.59 -24.84
N ASP A 32 -5.22 -2.27 -24.89
CA ASP A 32 -4.52 -1.38 -23.98
C ASP A 32 -5.09 -1.35 -22.56
N LYS A 33 -6.27 -1.91 -22.35
CA LYS A 33 -6.84 -2.14 -21.02
C LYS A 33 -6.22 -3.37 -20.34
N VAL A 34 -5.83 -4.37 -21.14
CA VAL A 34 -5.16 -5.58 -20.66
C VAL A 34 -3.65 -5.32 -20.48
N TYR A 35 -3.02 -4.72 -21.50
CA TYR A 35 -1.56 -4.45 -21.50
C TYR A 35 -1.28 -3.00 -21.12
N LYS A 36 -1.60 -2.63 -19.89
CA LYS A 36 -1.33 -1.29 -19.36
C LYS A 36 0.16 -1.01 -19.32
N PRO A 37 0.63 0.17 -19.79
CA PRO A 37 2.06 0.47 -19.86
C PRO A 37 2.81 0.34 -18.54
N ASN A 38 2.19 0.71 -17.42
CA ASN A 38 2.82 0.58 -16.10
C ASN A 38 3.07 -0.87 -15.69
N ASP A 39 2.09 -1.75 -15.89
CA ASP A 39 2.23 -3.16 -15.53
C ASP A 39 3.22 -3.87 -16.47
N VAL A 40 3.15 -3.59 -17.77
CA VAL A 40 4.10 -4.13 -18.73
C VAL A 40 5.53 -3.68 -18.41
N LEU A 41 5.73 -2.38 -18.15
CA LEU A 41 7.04 -1.84 -17.76
C LEU A 41 7.55 -2.48 -16.46
N GLY A 42 6.69 -2.64 -15.45
CA GLY A 42 7.07 -3.28 -14.19
C GLY A 42 7.57 -4.72 -14.37
N ARG A 43 6.93 -5.50 -15.26
CA ARG A 43 7.38 -6.87 -15.58
C ARG A 43 8.71 -6.89 -16.35
N ILE A 44 8.89 -5.98 -17.31
CA ILE A 44 10.14 -5.82 -18.06
C ILE A 44 11.26 -5.39 -17.11
N SER A 45 11.01 -4.40 -16.26
CA SER A 45 11.95 -3.92 -15.25
C SER A 45 12.41 -5.05 -14.30
N MET A 46 11.45 -5.81 -13.77
CA MET A 46 11.76 -6.97 -12.92
C MET A 46 12.63 -8.01 -13.67
N ALA A 47 12.35 -8.26 -14.94
CA ALA A 47 13.16 -9.18 -15.76
C ALA A 47 14.58 -8.64 -15.94
N LYS A 48 14.75 -7.37 -16.31
CA LYS A 48 16.06 -6.72 -16.48
C LYS A 48 16.88 -6.74 -15.18
N ASN A 49 16.26 -6.40 -14.05
CA ASN A 49 16.92 -6.42 -12.74
C ASN A 49 17.35 -7.84 -12.29
N ASN A 50 16.73 -8.88 -12.85
CA ASN A 50 17.14 -10.27 -12.70
C ASN A 50 18.01 -10.79 -13.87
N LEU A 51 18.51 -9.92 -14.74
CA LEU A 51 19.34 -10.22 -15.90
C LEU A 51 18.67 -11.15 -16.93
N VAL A 52 17.34 -11.10 -17.02
CA VAL A 52 16.54 -11.87 -17.98
C VAL A 52 16.28 -11.00 -19.20
N VAL A 53 17.04 -11.21 -20.28
CA VAL A 53 16.83 -10.56 -21.58
C VAL A 53 15.55 -11.07 -22.25
N ALA A 54 15.00 -10.32 -23.23
CA ALA A 54 13.75 -10.66 -23.90
C ALA A 54 13.69 -12.08 -24.48
N GLN A 55 14.81 -12.59 -25.02
CA GLN A 55 14.88 -13.95 -25.53
C GLN A 55 14.78 -15.01 -24.42
N ALA A 56 15.50 -14.81 -23.31
CA ALA A 56 15.45 -15.71 -22.15
C ALA A 56 14.07 -15.65 -21.46
N TYR A 57 13.43 -14.48 -21.45
CA TYR A 57 12.07 -14.29 -20.95
C TYR A 57 11.08 -15.18 -21.70
N ALA A 58 11.12 -15.14 -23.04
CA ALA A 58 10.24 -15.95 -23.89
C ALA A 58 10.46 -17.46 -23.73
N GLN A 59 11.69 -17.89 -23.40
CA GLN A 59 12.05 -19.30 -23.21
C GLN A 59 11.75 -19.82 -21.79
N SER A 60 11.49 -18.94 -20.82
CA SER A 60 11.23 -19.34 -19.44
C SER A 60 9.78 -19.79 -19.24
N ALA A 61 9.56 -21.11 -19.15
CA ALA A 61 8.24 -21.69 -18.90
C ALA A 61 7.59 -21.13 -17.61
N LYS A 62 8.38 -20.85 -16.56
CA LYS A 62 7.91 -20.27 -15.30
C LYS A 62 7.32 -18.86 -15.50
N ILE A 63 8.04 -18.02 -16.26
CA ILE A 63 7.62 -16.62 -16.48
C ILE A 63 6.41 -16.58 -17.42
N THR A 64 6.47 -17.30 -18.54
CA THR A 64 5.39 -17.32 -19.53
C THR A 64 4.10 -17.93 -18.98
N SER A 65 4.19 -18.97 -18.13
CA SER A 65 3.02 -19.52 -17.43
C SER A 65 2.41 -18.53 -16.43
N ALA A 66 3.22 -17.74 -15.74
CA ALA A 66 2.73 -16.69 -14.86
C ALA A 66 2.02 -15.58 -15.66
N ASP A 67 2.55 -15.20 -16.83
CA ASP A 67 1.90 -14.24 -17.71
C ASP A 67 0.58 -14.77 -18.28
N GLN A 68 0.52 -16.05 -18.62
CA GLN A 68 -0.73 -16.69 -19.04
C GLN A 68 -1.77 -16.71 -17.93
N ALA A 69 -1.37 -17.07 -16.71
CA ALA A 69 -2.25 -17.05 -15.55
C ALA A 69 -2.78 -15.63 -15.26
N ALA A 70 -1.96 -14.61 -15.48
CA ALA A 70 -2.34 -13.20 -15.41
C ALA A 70 -3.16 -12.70 -16.62
N LYS A 71 -3.49 -13.57 -17.59
CA LYS A 71 -4.16 -13.24 -18.86
C LYS A 71 -3.40 -12.24 -19.74
N LYS A 72 -2.06 -12.25 -19.68
CA LYS A 72 -1.18 -11.33 -20.41
C LYS A 72 -0.09 -12.08 -21.21
N PRO A 73 -0.43 -13.05 -22.07
CA PRO A 73 0.56 -13.93 -22.72
C PRO A 73 1.52 -13.20 -23.68
N MET A 74 1.22 -11.96 -24.09
CA MET A 74 2.02 -11.23 -25.08
C MET A 74 3.15 -10.37 -24.45
N ILE A 75 3.37 -10.45 -23.14
CA ILE A 75 4.44 -9.66 -22.48
C ILE A 75 5.80 -9.94 -23.10
N SER A 76 6.13 -11.20 -23.39
CA SER A 76 7.39 -11.59 -24.02
C SER A 76 7.60 -10.93 -25.39
N GLU A 77 6.54 -10.84 -26.22
CA GLU A 77 6.61 -10.16 -27.51
C GLU A 77 6.73 -8.64 -27.33
N ILE A 78 5.96 -8.05 -26.42
CA ILE A 78 6.10 -6.61 -26.13
C ILE A 78 7.52 -6.28 -25.65
N TYR A 79 8.12 -7.11 -24.80
CA TYR A 79 9.50 -6.92 -24.32
C TYR A 79 10.51 -6.99 -25.47
N LYS A 80 10.34 -7.95 -26.38
CA LYS A 80 11.20 -8.08 -27.57
C LYS A 80 11.12 -6.84 -28.46
N TYR A 81 9.91 -6.35 -28.76
CA TYR A 81 9.74 -5.12 -29.52
C TYR A 81 10.26 -3.88 -28.78
N TYR A 82 10.08 -3.82 -27.47
CA TYR A 82 10.60 -2.74 -26.63
C TYR A 82 12.13 -2.67 -26.72
N GLN A 83 12.81 -3.79 -26.50
CA GLN A 83 14.27 -3.89 -26.61
C GLN A 83 14.77 -3.53 -28.02
N ALA A 84 14.11 -4.03 -29.06
CA ALA A 84 14.48 -3.73 -30.44
C ALA A 84 14.34 -2.22 -30.77
N ARG A 85 13.27 -1.59 -30.35
CA ARG A 85 13.04 -0.15 -30.57
C ARG A 85 13.98 0.73 -29.76
N CYS A 86 14.23 0.39 -28.50
CA CYS A 86 15.26 1.09 -27.71
C CYS A 86 16.61 1.04 -28.42
N LYS A 87 16.97 -0.14 -28.93
CA LYS A 87 18.21 -0.33 -29.67
C LYS A 87 18.27 0.47 -30.98
N GLN A 88 17.18 0.45 -31.76
CA GLN A 88 17.06 1.19 -33.00
C GLN A 88 17.15 2.71 -32.81
N SER A 89 16.61 3.19 -31.70
CA SER A 89 16.58 4.62 -31.36
C SER A 89 17.83 5.09 -30.60
N ASP A 90 18.81 4.21 -30.38
CA ASP A 90 20.00 4.47 -29.58
C ASP A 90 19.65 5.00 -28.16
N VAL A 91 18.73 4.31 -27.48
CA VAL A 91 18.27 4.67 -26.15
C VAL A 91 18.35 3.50 -25.19
N MET A 92 18.55 3.79 -23.90
CA MET A 92 18.47 2.86 -22.77
C MET A 92 17.53 3.42 -21.70
N ASP A 93 16.77 2.57 -21.04
CA ASP A 93 16.15 2.95 -19.77
C ASP A 93 17.12 2.73 -18.60
N PHE A 94 16.73 3.13 -17.38
CA PHE A 94 17.60 2.97 -16.21
C PHE A 94 17.94 1.50 -15.91
N ASP A 95 17.04 0.57 -16.16
CA ASP A 95 17.30 -0.87 -15.97
C ASP A 95 18.23 -1.42 -17.05
N ASP A 96 18.18 -0.86 -18.27
CA ASP A 96 19.12 -1.21 -19.33
C ASP A 96 20.55 -0.84 -18.99
N LEU A 97 20.79 0.27 -18.29
CA LEU A 97 22.15 0.65 -17.87
C LEU A 97 22.79 -0.46 -17.03
N LEU A 98 22.03 -1.09 -16.16
CA LEU A 98 22.52 -2.20 -15.32
C LEU A 98 22.62 -3.51 -16.12
N LEU A 99 21.59 -3.83 -16.91
CA LEU A 99 21.56 -5.05 -17.72
C LEU A 99 22.67 -5.06 -18.76
N GLN A 100 22.83 -3.97 -19.52
CA GLN A 100 23.84 -3.87 -20.59
C GLN A 100 25.25 -3.82 -20.01
N THR A 101 25.47 -3.22 -18.85
CA THR A 101 26.77 -3.30 -18.15
C THR A 101 27.13 -4.74 -17.78
N ASN A 102 26.16 -5.52 -17.29
CA ASN A 102 26.41 -6.95 -17.01
C ASN A 102 26.68 -7.76 -18.27
N ILE A 103 26.00 -7.48 -19.37
CA ILE A 103 26.26 -8.11 -20.69
C ILE A 103 27.64 -7.70 -21.19
N LEU A 104 27.99 -6.41 -21.11
CA LEU A 104 29.30 -5.91 -21.50
C LEU A 104 30.44 -6.62 -20.79
N PHE A 105 30.33 -6.74 -19.46
CA PHE A 105 31.35 -7.41 -18.64
C PHE A 105 31.40 -8.93 -18.84
N ARG A 106 30.31 -9.56 -19.30
CA ARG A 106 30.27 -10.98 -19.63
C ARG A 106 30.88 -11.27 -20.98
N ASP A 107 30.54 -10.48 -21.98
CA ASP A 107 30.82 -10.78 -23.38
C ASP A 107 32.12 -10.14 -23.90
N PHE A 108 32.64 -9.13 -23.18
CA PHE A 108 33.86 -8.37 -23.52
C PHE A 108 34.80 -8.30 -22.30
N PRO A 109 35.57 -9.41 -22.05
CA PRO A 109 36.45 -9.47 -20.87
C PRO A 109 37.51 -8.36 -20.82
N GLU A 110 37.98 -7.90 -21.98
CA GLU A 110 38.94 -6.81 -22.10
C GLU A 110 38.42 -5.49 -21.55
N ILE A 111 37.10 -5.25 -21.66
CA ILE A 111 36.47 -4.10 -21.09
C ILE A 111 36.36 -4.22 -19.56
N LEU A 112 35.97 -5.41 -19.08
CA LEU A 112 35.98 -5.68 -17.64
C LEU A 112 37.39 -5.49 -17.04
N GLU A 113 38.41 -6.06 -17.67
CA GLU A 113 39.81 -5.94 -17.25
C GLU A 113 40.28 -4.48 -17.21
N LYS A 114 39.89 -3.66 -18.20
CA LYS A 114 40.17 -2.22 -18.22
C LYS A 114 39.62 -1.51 -16.97
N TYR A 115 38.40 -1.82 -16.57
CA TYR A 115 37.78 -1.18 -15.38
C TYR A 115 38.30 -1.77 -14.08
N GLN A 116 38.64 -3.08 -14.04
CA GLN A 116 39.31 -3.69 -12.88
C GLN A 116 40.67 -3.07 -12.62
N LYS A 117 41.43 -2.73 -13.67
CA LYS A 117 42.75 -2.04 -13.57
C LYS A 117 42.56 -0.54 -13.27
N LYS A 118 41.44 0.06 -13.63
CA LYS A 118 41.17 1.48 -13.39
C LYS A 118 40.79 1.75 -11.93
N PHE A 119 40.10 0.83 -11.28
CA PHE A 119 39.57 1.00 -9.93
C PHE A 119 40.36 0.10 -8.97
N ASP A 120 41.35 0.66 -8.27
CA ASP A 120 42.13 -0.07 -7.27
C ASP A 120 41.33 -0.42 -6.02
N TYR A 121 40.31 0.38 -5.69
CA TYR A 121 39.41 0.20 -4.55
C TYR A 121 37.96 0.41 -4.97
N ILE A 122 37.07 -0.42 -4.44
CA ILE A 122 35.62 -0.31 -4.64
C ILE A 122 34.97 -0.13 -3.28
N LEU A 123 34.27 1.00 -3.08
CA LEU A 123 33.53 1.30 -1.87
C LEU A 123 32.05 1.39 -2.23
N VAL A 124 31.21 0.67 -1.52
CA VAL A 124 29.74 0.64 -1.75
C VAL A 124 29.04 0.95 -0.46
N ASP A 125 28.23 2.00 -0.50
CA ASP A 125 27.34 2.36 0.60
C ASP A 125 25.93 1.78 0.39
N GLU A 126 25.13 1.69 1.47
CA GLU A 126 23.77 1.13 1.46
C GLU A 126 23.67 -0.25 0.77
N TYR A 127 24.67 -1.10 0.98
CA TYR A 127 24.82 -2.37 0.24
C TYR A 127 23.63 -3.31 0.40
N GLN A 128 22.87 -3.23 1.50
CA GLN A 128 21.66 -4.00 1.76
C GLN A 128 20.50 -3.67 0.79
N ASP A 129 20.55 -2.53 0.10
CA ASP A 129 19.53 -2.09 -0.84
C ASP A 129 19.88 -2.40 -2.30
N THR A 130 21.01 -3.07 -2.55
CA THR A 130 21.41 -3.45 -3.90
C THR A 130 20.53 -4.54 -4.48
N ASN A 131 20.18 -4.41 -5.77
CA ASN A 131 19.53 -5.48 -6.53
C ASN A 131 20.56 -6.48 -7.08
N TYR A 132 20.08 -7.59 -7.67
CA TYR A 132 20.98 -8.64 -8.18
C TYR A 132 21.91 -8.16 -9.30
N SER A 133 21.43 -7.29 -10.18
CA SER A 133 22.20 -6.73 -11.28
C SER A 133 23.38 -5.87 -10.78
N GLN A 134 23.10 -4.99 -9.79
CA GLN A 134 24.12 -4.15 -9.13
C GLN A 134 25.15 -5.00 -8.38
N TYR A 135 24.68 -5.97 -7.60
CA TYR A 135 25.56 -6.92 -6.90
C TYR A 135 26.54 -7.61 -7.86
N LEU A 136 26.07 -8.09 -9.01
CA LEU A 136 26.92 -8.81 -9.95
C LEU A 136 27.95 -7.91 -10.65
N ILE A 137 27.59 -6.66 -10.96
CA ILE A 137 28.54 -5.65 -11.46
C ILE A 137 29.67 -5.43 -10.47
N ILE A 138 29.32 -5.17 -9.21
CA ILE A 138 30.28 -4.94 -8.13
C ILE A 138 31.21 -6.15 -7.95
N LYS A 139 30.62 -7.34 -7.91
CA LYS A 139 31.37 -8.59 -7.74
C LYS A 139 32.39 -8.80 -8.86
N ARG A 140 32.00 -8.61 -10.12
CA ARG A 140 32.91 -8.73 -11.27
C ARG A 140 34.03 -7.68 -11.25
N LEU A 141 33.71 -6.43 -10.93
CA LEU A 141 34.73 -5.39 -10.83
C LEU A 141 35.78 -5.70 -9.76
N ALA A 142 35.36 -6.27 -8.63
CA ALA A 142 36.24 -6.58 -7.50
C ALA A 142 37.01 -7.90 -7.66
N GLU A 143 36.74 -8.72 -8.67
CA GLU A 143 37.18 -10.12 -8.76
C GLU A 143 38.70 -10.28 -8.78
N GLN A 144 39.43 -9.38 -9.43
CA GLN A 144 40.91 -9.47 -9.56
C GLN A 144 41.63 -9.08 -8.27
N HIS A 145 41.33 -7.90 -7.75
CA HIS A 145 42.10 -7.32 -6.63
C HIS A 145 41.45 -7.53 -5.26
N LYS A 146 40.14 -7.83 -5.23
CA LYS A 146 39.34 -8.03 -4.00
C LYS A 146 39.40 -6.88 -3.00
N ASN A 147 39.83 -5.70 -3.45
CA ASN A 147 39.89 -4.48 -2.61
C ASN A 147 38.49 -3.84 -2.59
N ILE A 148 37.57 -4.48 -1.89
CA ILE A 148 36.20 -4.06 -1.78
C ILE A 148 35.86 -3.75 -0.31
N CYS A 149 35.20 -2.61 -0.09
CA CYS A 149 34.60 -2.26 1.18
C CYS A 149 33.12 -2.00 0.95
N VAL A 150 32.26 -2.69 1.69
CA VAL A 150 30.82 -2.46 1.65
C VAL A 150 30.35 -1.96 3.02
N VAL A 151 29.53 -0.94 3.01
CA VAL A 151 28.88 -0.40 4.20
C VAL A 151 27.38 -0.62 4.06
N GLY A 152 26.73 -1.03 5.14
CA GLY A 152 25.29 -1.24 5.12
C GLY A 152 24.77 -1.73 6.46
N ASP A 153 23.45 -1.67 6.58
CA ASP A 153 22.71 -2.13 7.74
C ASP A 153 21.57 -3.05 7.29
N ASP A 154 21.74 -4.34 7.51
CA ASP A 154 20.73 -5.36 7.18
C ASP A 154 19.38 -5.08 7.85
N ALA A 155 19.37 -4.45 9.04
CA ALA A 155 18.17 -4.00 9.73
C ALA A 155 17.42 -2.86 9.02
N GLN A 156 18.05 -2.21 8.05
CA GLN A 156 17.46 -1.14 7.22
C GLN A 156 17.17 -1.58 5.76
N SER A 157 17.22 -2.87 5.46
CA SER A 157 16.82 -3.40 4.15
C SER A 157 15.30 -3.43 4.02
N ILE A 158 14.72 -2.42 3.35
CA ILE A 158 13.28 -2.17 3.25
C ILE A 158 12.78 -1.91 1.82
N TYR A 159 13.60 -2.21 0.80
CA TYR A 159 13.29 -1.95 -0.61
C TYR A 159 13.19 -3.21 -1.48
N SER A 160 12.76 -4.36 -0.90
CA SER A 160 12.57 -5.59 -1.67
C SER A 160 11.55 -5.42 -2.80
N PHE A 161 10.52 -4.61 -2.59
CA PHE A 161 9.51 -4.26 -3.59
C PHE A 161 10.09 -3.49 -4.81
N ARG A 162 11.31 -2.93 -4.69
CA ARG A 162 12.10 -2.32 -5.77
C ARG A 162 13.20 -3.24 -6.31
N GLY A 163 13.22 -4.51 -5.88
CA GLY A 163 14.19 -5.50 -6.32
C GLY A 163 15.46 -5.58 -5.47
N ALA A 164 15.57 -4.85 -4.36
CA ALA A 164 16.67 -5.02 -3.41
C ALA A 164 16.67 -6.44 -2.83
N ARG A 165 17.87 -6.97 -2.56
CA ARG A 165 18.07 -8.32 -2.03
C ARG A 165 18.95 -8.26 -0.78
N ILE A 166 18.37 -8.50 0.36
CA ILE A 166 19.10 -8.57 1.63
C ILE A 166 20.17 -9.65 1.62
N GLU A 167 19.96 -10.73 0.83
CA GLU A 167 20.92 -11.81 0.68
C GLU A 167 22.29 -11.32 0.18
N ASN A 168 22.34 -10.20 -0.55
CA ASN A 168 23.60 -9.64 -1.04
C ASN A 168 24.53 -9.29 0.10
N ILE A 169 24.03 -8.61 1.15
CA ILE A 169 24.86 -8.28 2.34
C ILE A 169 25.06 -9.49 3.24
N LEU A 170 24.05 -10.34 3.43
CA LEU A 170 24.14 -11.53 4.28
C LEU A 170 25.15 -12.55 3.72
N ASN A 171 25.24 -12.68 2.38
CA ASN A 171 26.15 -13.62 1.72
C ASN A 171 27.51 -13.05 1.39
N PHE A 172 27.80 -11.80 1.73
CA PHE A 172 29.10 -11.17 1.46
C PHE A 172 30.28 -12.00 1.98
N ARG A 173 30.13 -12.61 3.15
CA ARG A 173 31.13 -13.52 3.77
C ARG A 173 31.43 -14.77 2.91
N ASN A 174 30.46 -15.23 2.13
CA ASN A 174 30.62 -16.40 1.28
C ASN A 174 31.34 -16.03 -0.03
N ASP A 175 31.09 -14.81 -0.53
CA ASP A 175 31.72 -14.30 -1.74
C ASP A 175 33.19 -13.89 -1.49
N TYR A 176 33.50 -13.42 -0.31
CA TYR A 176 34.83 -12.94 0.09
C TYR A 176 35.31 -13.62 1.37
N PRO A 177 35.71 -14.93 1.30
CA PRO A 177 36.28 -15.61 2.46
C PRO A 177 37.54 -14.88 2.92
N GLY A 178 37.63 -14.53 4.17
CA GLY A 178 38.74 -13.72 4.72
C GLY A 178 38.44 -12.23 4.81
N TYR A 179 37.19 -11.80 4.54
CA TYR A 179 36.74 -10.42 4.80
C TYR A 179 36.94 -10.03 6.26
N LYS A 180 37.15 -8.74 6.50
CA LYS A 180 37.18 -8.17 7.83
C LYS A 180 35.84 -7.52 8.14
N LEU A 181 35.16 -7.99 9.17
CA LEU A 181 33.93 -7.37 9.65
C LEU A 181 34.26 -6.31 10.70
N CYS A 182 33.88 -5.07 10.40
CA CYS A 182 33.89 -3.96 11.35
C CYS A 182 32.45 -3.57 11.67
N LYS A 183 32.05 -3.60 12.94
CA LYS A 183 30.73 -3.22 13.38
C LYS A 183 30.76 -1.80 13.94
N LEU A 184 29.87 -0.94 13.41
CA LEU A 184 29.63 0.41 13.92
C LEU A 184 28.40 0.34 14.84
N GLU A 185 28.61 -0.02 16.10
CA GLU A 185 27.52 -0.30 17.05
C GLU A 185 27.13 0.93 17.88
N GLN A 186 27.92 1.99 17.90
CA GLN A 186 27.58 3.21 18.62
C GLN A 186 26.61 4.09 17.79
N ASN A 187 25.44 4.37 18.37
CA ASN A 187 24.46 5.32 17.85
C ASN A 187 24.66 6.67 18.52
N TYR A 188 24.73 7.73 17.72
CA TYR A 188 24.97 9.12 18.21
C TYR A 188 23.68 9.98 18.10
N ARG A 189 22.61 9.44 17.49
CA ARG A 189 21.36 10.16 17.21
C ARG A 189 20.39 10.09 18.38
N SER A 190 20.03 8.88 18.76
CA SER A 190 18.86 8.61 19.60
C SER A 190 19.24 8.45 21.09
N THR A 191 18.28 8.69 21.95
CA THR A 191 18.36 8.33 23.37
C THR A 191 18.55 6.82 23.56
N THR A 192 19.07 6.39 24.72
CA THR A 192 19.33 4.96 24.99
C THR A 192 18.03 4.15 24.98
N THR A 193 16.91 4.69 25.52
CA THR A 193 15.60 4.05 25.49
C THR A 193 15.14 3.70 24.07
N ILE A 194 15.29 4.62 23.11
CA ILE A 194 14.91 4.40 21.70
C ILE A 194 15.78 3.31 21.08
N VAL A 195 17.09 3.36 21.31
CA VAL A 195 18.05 2.38 20.76
C VAL A 195 17.77 0.98 21.32
N ASP A 196 17.56 0.86 22.60
CA ASP A 196 17.30 -0.43 23.24
C ASP A 196 15.93 -1.02 22.84
N ALA A 197 14.91 -0.18 22.71
CA ALA A 197 13.62 -0.59 22.16
C ALA A 197 13.76 -1.10 20.73
N ALA A 198 14.51 -0.39 19.88
CA ALA A 198 14.78 -0.81 18.50
C ALA A 198 15.57 -2.14 18.44
N ASN A 199 16.55 -2.33 19.31
CA ASN A 199 17.26 -3.60 19.45
C ASN A 199 16.32 -4.76 19.85
N SER A 200 15.38 -4.51 20.78
CA SER A 200 14.43 -5.54 21.24
C SER A 200 13.54 -6.03 20.11
N ILE A 201 13.16 -5.16 19.17
CA ILE A 201 12.36 -5.48 17.99
C ILE A 201 13.19 -6.26 16.97
N ILE A 202 14.31 -5.70 16.54
CA ILE A 202 15.06 -6.26 15.41
C ILE A 202 15.69 -7.61 15.75
N SER A 203 15.98 -7.87 17.01
CA SER A 203 16.50 -9.16 17.49
C SER A 203 15.59 -10.35 17.21
N ARG A 204 14.32 -10.11 16.86
CA ARG A 204 13.34 -11.15 16.51
C ARG A 204 13.44 -11.63 15.06
N ASN A 205 14.14 -10.89 14.21
CA ASN A 205 14.46 -11.34 12.85
C ASN A 205 15.50 -12.45 12.92
N LYS A 206 15.33 -13.47 12.08
CA LYS A 206 16.25 -14.60 12.01
C LYS A 206 17.41 -14.35 11.06
N GLU A 207 17.09 -13.73 9.92
CA GLU A 207 18.05 -13.41 8.88
C GLU A 207 18.66 -12.02 9.15
N GLN A 208 19.77 -12.00 9.92
CA GLN A 208 20.46 -10.78 10.29
C GLN A 208 21.94 -11.00 10.60
N ILE A 209 22.73 -9.95 10.52
CA ILE A 209 24.12 -9.90 11.01
C ILE A 209 24.05 -9.57 12.50
N PRO A 210 24.48 -10.47 13.40
CA PRO A 210 24.40 -10.20 14.85
C PRO A 210 25.17 -8.94 15.24
N LYS A 211 24.46 -7.95 15.78
CA LYS A 211 25.01 -6.70 16.30
C LYS A 211 24.16 -6.23 17.47
N LYS A 212 24.73 -5.39 18.33
CA LYS A 212 24.00 -4.72 19.40
C LYS A 212 24.34 -3.24 19.38
N THR A 213 23.45 -2.46 18.81
CA THR A 213 23.59 -1.01 18.79
C THR A 213 23.43 -0.45 20.22
N PHE A 214 24.26 0.51 20.62
CA PHE A 214 24.16 1.18 21.90
C PHE A 214 24.32 2.70 21.73
N SER A 215 23.76 3.47 22.64
CA SER A 215 23.95 4.93 22.71
C SER A 215 24.62 5.34 24.01
N GLN A 216 25.36 6.44 23.97
CA GLN A 216 25.92 7.14 25.14
C GLN A 216 25.16 8.44 25.44
N ASN A 217 24.07 8.71 24.67
CA ASN A 217 23.19 9.82 24.95
C ASN A 217 22.39 9.57 26.22
N GLU A 218 21.61 10.54 26.66
CA GLU A 218 20.72 10.43 27.81
C GLU A 218 19.73 9.26 27.68
N GLU A 219 19.14 8.79 28.77
CA GLU A 219 18.15 7.71 28.78
C GLU A 219 16.92 8.12 27.95
N GLY A 220 16.44 9.34 28.13
CA GLY A 220 15.27 9.86 27.46
C GLY A 220 13.96 9.29 27.97
N ASP A 221 12.87 9.75 27.38
CA ASP A 221 11.53 9.31 27.74
C ASP A 221 11.24 7.88 27.22
N LYS A 222 10.38 7.16 27.94
CA LYS A 222 9.80 5.91 27.43
C LYS A 222 8.95 6.17 26.19
N ILE A 223 8.90 5.19 25.29
CA ILE A 223 8.08 5.24 24.10
C ILE A 223 6.61 5.21 24.50
N ARG A 224 5.88 6.29 24.24
CA ARG A 224 4.49 6.43 24.62
C ARG A 224 3.58 5.76 23.62
N VAL A 225 2.62 4.96 24.11
CA VAL A 225 1.60 4.31 23.28
C VAL A 225 0.24 4.90 23.59
N MET A 226 -0.38 5.54 22.60
CA MET A 226 -1.67 6.19 22.73
C MET A 226 -2.74 5.41 21.99
N LYS A 227 -3.83 5.11 22.68
CA LYS A 227 -5.02 4.46 22.12
C LYS A 227 -6.07 5.50 21.80
N ALA A 228 -6.59 5.51 20.59
CA ALA A 228 -7.75 6.27 20.17
C ALA A 228 -8.99 5.39 20.00
N LEU A 229 -10.19 5.96 20.10
CA LEU A 229 -11.45 5.24 19.83
C LEU A 229 -11.69 5.10 18.33
N SER A 230 -11.25 6.10 17.55
CA SER A 230 -11.36 6.10 16.09
C SER A 230 -10.10 6.70 15.45
N ASP A 231 -9.97 6.52 14.15
CA ASP A 231 -8.91 7.14 13.34
C ASP A 231 -8.97 8.68 13.37
N LYS A 232 -10.16 9.27 13.42
CA LYS A 232 -10.33 10.73 13.60
C LYS A 232 -9.78 11.20 14.94
N GLU A 233 -10.11 10.47 16.01
CA GLU A 233 -9.58 10.77 17.32
C GLU A 233 -8.06 10.57 17.38
N GLU A 234 -7.53 9.57 16.68
CA GLU A 234 -6.08 9.37 16.53
C GLU A 234 -5.41 10.63 15.97
N GLY A 235 -5.91 11.16 14.86
CA GLY A 235 -5.41 12.40 14.29
C GLY A 235 -5.51 13.59 15.25
N PHE A 236 -6.65 13.72 15.93
CA PHE A 236 -6.84 14.79 16.91
C PHE A 236 -5.86 14.70 18.09
N GLN A 237 -5.65 13.50 18.65
CA GLN A 237 -4.69 13.27 19.74
C GLN A 237 -3.26 13.58 19.31
N VAL A 238 -2.86 13.17 18.07
CA VAL A 238 -1.54 13.47 17.50
C VAL A 238 -1.33 14.97 17.36
N ALA A 239 -2.26 15.68 16.74
CA ALA A 239 -2.17 17.13 16.58
C ALA A 239 -2.17 17.87 17.93
N GLN A 240 -2.94 17.38 18.91
CA GLN A 240 -2.95 17.92 20.27
C GLN A 240 -1.60 17.73 20.96
N GLU A 241 -1.01 16.56 20.83
CA GLU A 241 0.26 16.25 21.47
C GLU A 241 1.42 17.03 20.86
N ILE A 242 1.45 17.20 19.53
CA ILE A 242 2.41 18.07 18.82
C ILE A 242 2.31 19.50 19.38
N PHE A 243 1.08 20.04 19.45
CA PHE A 243 0.87 21.38 19.99
C PHE A 243 1.34 21.50 21.44
N ARG A 244 1.01 20.50 22.28
CA ARG A 244 1.40 20.46 23.70
C ARG A 244 2.94 20.47 23.87
N ILE A 245 3.65 19.62 23.11
CA ILE A 245 5.11 19.55 23.18
C ILE A 245 5.72 20.87 22.67
N SER A 246 5.22 21.39 21.53
CA SER A 246 5.69 22.65 20.96
C SER A 246 5.57 23.80 21.97
N GLN A 247 4.45 23.90 22.69
CA GLN A 247 4.24 24.99 23.67
C GLN A 247 5.06 24.79 24.95
N ASN A 248 5.15 23.56 25.45
CA ASN A 248 5.80 23.30 26.74
C ASN A 248 7.34 23.36 26.63
N GLU A 249 7.88 22.92 25.50
CA GLU A 249 9.34 22.77 25.27
C GLU A 249 9.87 23.84 24.29
N GLN A 250 9.02 24.75 23.81
CA GLN A 250 9.35 25.75 22.79
C GLN A 250 9.95 25.12 21.51
N ALA A 251 9.53 23.87 21.21
CA ALA A 251 9.98 23.14 20.06
C ALA A 251 9.33 23.67 18.77
N GLU A 252 10.13 23.86 17.73
CA GLU A 252 9.64 24.25 16.40
C GLU A 252 8.89 23.11 15.72
N PHE A 253 7.94 23.42 14.82
CA PHE A 253 7.16 22.40 14.13
C PHE A 253 8.00 21.53 13.18
N ASN A 254 9.13 22.04 12.68
CA ASN A 254 10.05 21.25 11.86
C ASN A 254 10.77 20.12 12.63
N ASN A 255 10.76 20.16 13.98
CA ASN A 255 11.29 19.11 14.84
C ASN A 255 10.38 17.88 14.93
N PHE A 256 9.20 17.92 14.30
CA PHE A 256 8.19 16.86 14.38
C PHE A 256 8.01 16.16 13.03
N ALA A 257 7.94 14.82 13.09
CA ALA A 257 7.53 14.01 11.96
C ALA A 257 6.36 13.09 12.33
N ILE A 258 5.41 12.95 11.40
CA ILE A 258 4.34 11.95 11.46
C ILE A 258 4.64 10.90 10.38
N LEU A 259 4.93 9.68 10.82
CA LEU A 259 5.28 8.56 9.97
C LEU A 259 4.09 7.59 9.88
N TYR A 260 3.72 7.23 8.65
CA TYR A 260 2.64 6.30 8.38
C TYR A 260 3.06 5.22 7.38
N ARG A 261 2.36 4.09 7.41
CA ARG A 261 2.66 2.94 6.53
C ARG A 261 2.20 3.17 5.09
N THR A 262 1.05 3.77 4.90
CA THR A 262 0.47 4.04 3.57
C THR A 262 0.08 5.51 3.42
N ASN A 263 0.14 5.99 2.17
CA ASN A 263 -0.19 7.37 1.84
C ASN A 263 -1.65 7.75 2.18
N ALA A 264 -2.56 6.79 2.19
CA ALA A 264 -3.97 7.02 2.52
C ALA A 264 -4.16 7.58 3.94
N GLN A 265 -3.29 7.18 4.89
CA GLN A 265 -3.36 7.65 6.28
C GLN A 265 -3.07 9.15 6.43
N SER A 266 -2.43 9.81 5.44
CA SER A 266 -2.08 11.22 5.55
C SER A 266 -3.31 12.12 5.70
N ARG A 267 -4.45 11.79 5.06
CA ARG A 267 -5.66 12.62 5.06
C ARG A 267 -6.11 13.00 6.48
N ILE A 268 -6.25 12.02 7.34
CA ILE A 268 -6.72 12.25 8.72
C ILE A 268 -5.74 13.13 9.50
N MET A 269 -4.43 12.91 9.32
CA MET A 269 -3.39 13.70 9.95
C MET A 269 -3.38 15.13 9.41
N GLU A 270 -3.49 15.31 8.10
CA GLU A 270 -3.60 16.62 7.44
C GLU A 270 -4.81 17.40 7.95
N GLU A 271 -6.00 16.77 8.01
CA GLU A 271 -7.22 17.40 8.53
C GLU A 271 -7.11 17.79 10.01
N ALA A 272 -6.48 16.94 10.83
CA ALA A 272 -6.31 17.20 12.25
C ALA A 272 -5.35 18.37 12.51
N LEU A 273 -4.22 18.43 11.78
CA LEU A 273 -3.26 19.54 11.87
C LEU A 273 -3.88 20.85 11.42
N ARG A 274 -4.64 20.87 10.30
CA ARG A 274 -5.35 22.07 9.84
C ARG A 274 -6.36 22.59 10.84
N LYS A 275 -7.18 21.73 11.45
CA LYS A 275 -8.16 22.14 12.48
C LYS A 275 -7.52 22.84 13.67
N ARG A 276 -6.22 22.62 13.90
CA ARG A 276 -5.44 23.29 14.96
C ARG A 276 -4.53 24.38 14.45
N ASN A 277 -4.60 24.74 13.15
CA ASN A 277 -3.73 25.72 12.51
C ASN A 277 -2.24 25.38 12.67
N ILE A 278 -1.88 24.09 12.69
CA ILE A 278 -0.49 23.63 12.73
C ILE A 278 0.00 23.49 11.28
N PRO A 279 1.03 24.24 10.88
CA PRO A 279 1.57 24.15 9.54
C PRO A 279 2.25 22.79 9.30
N TYR A 280 2.06 22.20 8.12
CA TYR A 280 2.66 20.93 7.76
C TYR A 280 3.12 20.89 6.31
N LYS A 281 3.96 19.91 5.98
CA LYS A 281 4.38 19.58 4.61
C LYS A 281 4.36 18.07 4.40
N ILE A 282 4.02 17.65 3.17
CA ILE A 282 4.15 16.26 2.75
C ILE A 282 5.51 16.07 2.08
N TYR A 283 6.33 15.20 2.66
CA TYR A 283 7.64 14.91 2.11
C TYR A 283 7.55 13.81 1.03
N GLY A 284 8.07 14.10 -0.16
CA GLY A 284 8.10 13.15 -1.26
C GLY A 284 6.72 12.86 -1.92
N GLY A 285 5.74 13.72 -1.70
CA GLY A 285 4.39 13.52 -2.24
C GLY A 285 3.56 14.80 -2.32
N LEU A 286 2.32 14.63 -2.76
CA LEU A 286 1.29 15.66 -2.81
C LEU A 286 0.34 15.48 -1.62
N SER A 287 -0.25 16.57 -1.15
CA SER A 287 -1.34 16.51 -0.18
C SER A 287 -2.48 15.63 -0.71
N PHE A 288 -3.29 15.08 0.18
CA PHE A 288 -4.28 14.07 -0.18
C PHE A 288 -5.20 14.53 -1.32
N TYR A 289 -5.78 15.72 -1.20
CA TYR A 289 -6.71 16.24 -2.20
C TYR A 289 -6.02 16.73 -3.50
N GLN A 290 -4.70 16.85 -3.53
CA GLN A 290 -3.93 17.19 -4.74
C GLN A 290 -3.52 15.97 -5.56
N ARG A 291 -3.65 14.74 -5.05
CA ARG A 291 -3.32 13.51 -5.78
C ARG A 291 -4.19 13.35 -7.01
N LYS A 292 -3.56 12.82 -8.08
CA LYS A 292 -4.21 12.73 -9.40
C LYS A 292 -5.54 11.99 -9.36
N GLU A 293 -5.57 10.78 -8.81
CA GLU A 293 -6.77 9.92 -8.71
C GLU A 293 -7.88 10.56 -7.89
N ILE A 294 -7.52 11.31 -6.85
CA ILE A 294 -8.46 12.07 -6.02
C ILE A 294 -9.06 13.22 -6.81
N LYS A 295 -8.20 14.03 -7.47
CA LYS A 295 -8.65 15.12 -8.35
C LYS A 295 -9.52 14.61 -9.50
N ASP A 296 -9.23 13.42 -10.04
CA ASP A 296 -10.01 12.84 -11.13
C ASP A 296 -11.41 12.47 -10.66
N LEU A 297 -11.56 11.82 -9.49
CA LEU A 297 -12.88 11.51 -8.94
C LEU A 297 -13.62 12.78 -8.51
N ILE A 298 -12.95 13.73 -7.85
CA ILE A 298 -13.55 15.02 -7.47
C ILE A 298 -14.04 15.78 -8.73
N ALA A 299 -13.31 15.73 -9.84
CA ALA A 299 -13.76 16.38 -11.08
C ALA A 299 -15.05 15.75 -11.61
N TYR A 300 -15.25 14.43 -11.48
CA TYR A 300 -16.55 13.81 -11.77
C TYR A 300 -17.65 14.35 -10.85
N LEU A 301 -17.38 14.42 -9.54
CA LEU A 301 -18.35 14.92 -8.58
C LEU A 301 -18.70 16.39 -8.81
N ARG A 302 -17.72 17.22 -9.13
CA ARG A 302 -17.93 18.63 -9.51
C ARG A 302 -18.79 18.76 -10.76
N LEU A 303 -18.48 17.98 -11.81
CA LEU A 303 -19.26 18.02 -13.05
C LEU A 303 -20.67 17.48 -12.87
N THR A 304 -20.89 16.57 -11.93
CA THR A 304 -22.22 16.07 -11.53
C THR A 304 -23.11 17.18 -11.00
N ILE A 305 -22.52 18.12 -10.24
CA ILE A 305 -23.27 19.26 -9.64
C ILE A 305 -23.32 20.46 -10.59
N ASN A 306 -22.19 20.77 -11.22
CA ASN A 306 -22.08 21.90 -12.17
C ASN A 306 -21.52 21.44 -13.51
N GLN A 307 -22.40 21.19 -14.46
CA GLN A 307 -22.04 20.75 -15.81
C GLN A 307 -21.26 21.81 -16.62
N ASN A 308 -21.30 23.07 -16.20
CA ASN A 308 -20.54 24.16 -16.83
C ASN A 308 -19.10 24.28 -16.32
N ASP A 309 -18.68 23.40 -15.40
CA ASP A 309 -17.28 23.33 -14.96
C ASP A 309 -16.40 22.74 -16.06
N GLU A 310 -15.88 23.62 -16.91
CA GLU A 310 -15.07 23.24 -18.07
C GLU A 310 -13.77 22.55 -17.69
N GLU A 311 -13.13 22.92 -16.59
CA GLU A 311 -11.87 22.31 -16.16
C GLU A 311 -12.13 20.87 -15.66
N ALA A 312 -13.20 20.65 -14.90
CA ALA A 312 -13.62 19.32 -14.53
C ALA A 312 -13.97 18.48 -15.76
N LEU A 313 -14.73 19.04 -16.71
CA LEU A 313 -15.11 18.38 -17.95
C LEU A 313 -13.88 17.96 -18.77
N LYS A 314 -12.94 18.88 -19.04
CA LYS A 314 -11.71 18.60 -19.79
C LYS A 314 -10.88 17.49 -19.14
N ARG A 315 -10.83 17.48 -17.81
CA ARG A 315 -10.08 16.50 -17.04
C ARG A 315 -10.61 15.07 -17.20
N ILE A 316 -11.94 14.90 -17.23
CA ILE A 316 -12.57 13.57 -17.14
C ILE A 316 -13.22 13.06 -18.42
N ILE A 317 -13.40 13.89 -19.43
CA ILE A 317 -14.11 13.52 -20.68
C ILE A 317 -13.50 12.26 -21.33
N ASN A 318 -12.19 12.09 -21.23
CA ASN A 318 -11.45 10.92 -21.73
C ASN A 318 -10.76 10.11 -20.63
N TYR A 319 -11.14 10.29 -19.38
CA TYR A 319 -10.62 9.47 -18.28
C TYR A 319 -11.77 8.86 -17.44
N PRO A 320 -11.83 7.53 -17.25
CA PRO A 320 -11.06 6.49 -17.94
C PRO A 320 -11.21 6.56 -19.47
N ARG A 321 -10.28 5.96 -20.19
CA ARG A 321 -10.15 6.14 -21.63
C ARG A 321 -11.43 5.79 -22.40
N ARG A 322 -11.99 6.79 -23.11
CA ARG A 322 -13.21 6.66 -23.95
C ARG A 322 -12.93 6.82 -25.45
N GLY A 323 -11.67 7.09 -25.82
CA GLY A 323 -11.28 7.37 -27.20
C GLY A 323 -11.78 8.73 -27.69
N ILE A 324 -11.84 9.73 -26.79
CA ILE A 324 -12.08 11.13 -27.09
C ILE A 324 -10.72 11.83 -26.97
N GLY A 325 -10.07 12.10 -28.09
CA GLY A 325 -8.73 12.67 -28.12
C GLY A 325 -8.72 14.19 -27.96
N ASP A 326 -7.53 14.75 -27.67
CA ASP A 326 -7.31 16.18 -27.45
C ASP A 326 -7.77 17.03 -28.63
N THR A 327 -7.56 16.56 -29.87
CA THR A 327 -8.05 17.24 -31.08
C THR A 327 -9.57 17.38 -31.11
N THR A 328 -10.32 16.44 -30.49
CA THR A 328 -11.78 16.56 -30.35
C THR A 328 -12.14 17.61 -29.31
N ILE A 329 -11.39 17.65 -28.19
CA ILE A 329 -11.60 18.61 -27.12
C ILE A 329 -11.32 20.02 -27.63
N ASP A 330 -10.24 20.22 -28.41
CA ASP A 330 -9.90 21.53 -28.99
C ASP A 330 -10.96 22.00 -29.98
N LYS A 331 -11.50 21.10 -30.81
CA LYS A 331 -12.64 21.44 -31.71
C LYS A 331 -13.89 21.84 -30.92
N LEU A 332 -14.18 21.13 -29.81
CA LEU A 332 -15.31 21.46 -28.92
C LEU A 332 -15.13 22.87 -28.35
N LYS A 333 -13.91 23.27 -27.92
CA LYS A 333 -13.59 24.61 -27.41
C LYS A 333 -13.79 25.67 -28.49
N GLU A 334 -13.22 25.48 -29.69
CA GLU A 334 -13.35 26.41 -30.81
C GLU A 334 -14.82 26.70 -31.15
N VAL A 335 -15.61 25.64 -31.26
CA VAL A 335 -17.02 25.76 -31.61
C VAL A 335 -17.82 26.38 -30.46
N ALA A 336 -17.56 26.00 -29.20
CA ALA A 336 -18.19 26.61 -28.04
C ALA A 336 -17.91 28.12 -27.95
N GLN A 337 -16.66 28.55 -28.19
CA GLN A 337 -16.29 29.96 -28.26
C GLN A 337 -16.98 30.69 -29.42
N LYS A 338 -17.02 30.09 -30.62
CA LYS A 338 -17.68 30.64 -31.78
C LYS A 338 -19.16 30.95 -31.54
N TYR A 339 -19.86 30.08 -30.82
CA TYR A 339 -21.27 30.27 -30.53
C TYR A 339 -21.55 30.91 -29.16
N ASN A 340 -20.50 31.30 -28.44
CA ASN A 340 -20.55 31.88 -27.09
C ASN A 340 -21.41 31.03 -26.11
N VAL A 341 -21.16 29.74 -26.10
CA VAL A 341 -21.83 28.76 -25.21
C VAL A 341 -20.79 27.92 -24.46
N SER A 342 -21.20 27.30 -23.36
CA SER A 342 -20.33 26.35 -22.67
C SER A 342 -20.12 25.07 -23.49
N ILE A 343 -19.03 24.35 -23.27
CA ILE A 343 -18.78 23.03 -23.89
C ILE A 343 -19.92 22.08 -23.56
N TRP A 344 -20.48 22.11 -22.36
CA TRP A 344 -21.62 21.30 -21.97
C TRP A 344 -22.87 21.59 -22.79
N THR A 345 -23.20 22.88 -22.97
CA THR A 345 -24.32 23.29 -23.82
C THR A 345 -24.13 22.79 -25.26
N LEU A 346 -22.89 22.81 -25.76
CA LEU A 346 -22.57 22.26 -27.08
C LEU A 346 -22.78 20.73 -27.10
N LEU A 347 -22.36 19.99 -26.08
CA LEU A 347 -22.60 18.54 -25.97
C LEU A 347 -24.09 18.19 -25.96
N CYS A 348 -24.92 19.01 -25.33
CA CYS A 348 -26.37 18.85 -25.37
C CYS A 348 -27.01 19.10 -26.74
N ASN A 349 -26.33 19.86 -27.59
CA ASN A 349 -26.84 20.29 -28.90
C ASN A 349 -25.97 19.83 -30.08
N LEU A 350 -25.26 18.69 -29.93
CA LEU A 350 -24.37 18.15 -30.99
C LEU A 350 -25.06 17.97 -32.34
N ASN A 351 -26.35 17.64 -32.34
CA ASN A 351 -27.17 17.49 -33.53
C ASN A 351 -27.40 18.80 -34.32
N LYS A 352 -27.22 19.96 -33.66
CA LYS A 352 -27.38 21.27 -34.28
C LYS A 352 -26.09 21.76 -34.97
N VAL A 353 -24.96 21.05 -34.80
CA VAL A 353 -23.65 21.38 -35.42
C VAL A 353 -23.14 20.17 -36.20
N PRO A 354 -23.82 19.79 -37.30
CA PRO A 354 -23.43 18.63 -38.09
C PRO A 354 -22.01 18.80 -38.69
N GLY A 355 -21.24 17.72 -38.75
CA GLY A 355 -19.91 17.71 -39.35
C GLY A 355 -18.76 18.17 -38.44
N MET A 356 -19.03 18.65 -37.22
CA MET A 356 -17.99 19.07 -36.28
C MET A 356 -17.08 17.89 -35.88
N VAL A 357 -17.67 16.72 -35.64
CA VAL A 357 -16.95 15.49 -35.30
C VAL A 357 -17.53 14.31 -36.10
N SER A 358 -16.79 13.20 -36.17
CA SER A 358 -17.31 11.98 -36.81
C SER A 358 -18.51 11.41 -36.04
N VAL A 359 -19.36 10.63 -36.72
CA VAL A 359 -20.53 9.98 -36.12
C VAL A 359 -20.14 9.12 -34.91
N MET A 360 -19.02 8.38 -35.01
CA MET A 360 -18.48 7.58 -33.92
C MET A 360 -18.07 8.44 -32.72
N THR A 361 -17.44 9.56 -32.97
CA THR A 361 -17.03 10.50 -31.90
C THR A 361 -18.26 11.17 -31.28
N ALA A 362 -19.25 11.56 -32.07
CA ALA A 362 -20.50 12.11 -31.57
C ALA A 362 -21.22 11.11 -30.65
N ALA A 363 -21.27 9.82 -31.02
CA ALA A 363 -21.83 8.77 -30.16
C ALA A 363 -21.11 8.66 -28.81
N LYS A 364 -19.76 8.71 -28.78
CA LYS A 364 -18.97 8.70 -27.55
C LYS A 364 -19.24 9.92 -26.65
N LEU A 365 -19.33 11.10 -27.26
CA LEU A 365 -19.66 12.34 -26.57
C LEU A 365 -21.08 12.29 -25.97
N THR A 366 -22.04 11.76 -26.73
CA THR A 366 -23.42 11.57 -26.27
C THR A 366 -23.47 10.61 -25.09
N HIS A 367 -22.75 9.48 -25.16
CA HIS A 367 -22.68 8.53 -24.05
C HIS A 367 -22.07 9.16 -22.79
N PHE A 368 -20.97 9.91 -22.93
CA PHE A 368 -20.39 10.66 -21.81
C PHE A 368 -21.39 11.66 -21.22
N ARG A 369 -22.10 12.43 -22.04
CA ARG A 369 -23.12 13.36 -21.58
C ARG A 369 -24.22 12.65 -20.78
N GLN A 370 -24.78 11.56 -21.33
CA GLN A 370 -25.82 10.77 -20.66
C GLN A 370 -25.34 10.19 -19.31
N LEU A 371 -24.08 9.78 -19.23
CA LEU A 371 -23.48 9.32 -17.99
C LEU A 371 -23.50 10.41 -16.90
N ILE A 372 -23.08 11.63 -17.25
CA ILE A 372 -23.09 12.77 -16.31
C ILE A 372 -24.52 13.18 -15.94
N GLU A 373 -25.43 13.23 -16.91
CA GLU A 373 -26.85 13.52 -16.65
C GLU A 373 -27.44 12.51 -15.65
N GLY A 374 -27.13 11.21 -15.83
CA GLY A 374 -27.54 10.18 -14.88
C GLY A 374 -26.98 10.39 -13.47
N PHE A 375 -25.73 10.84 -13.37
CA PHE A 375 -25.14 11.19 -12.06
C PHE A 375 -25.82 12.40 -11.42
N THR A 376 -26.21 13.39 -12.21
CA THR A 376 -26.91 14.58 -11.72
C THR A 376 -28.28 14.21 -11.13
N GLU A 377 -29.01 13.29 -11.75
CA GLU A 377 -30.28 12.83 -11.18
C GLU A 377 -30.08 12.06 -9.86
N ILE A 378 -29.07 11.18 -9.81
CA ILE A 378 -28.71 10.47 -8.58
C ILE A 378 -28.37 11.46 -7.44
N ALA A 379 -27.61 12.50 -7.73
CA ALA A 379 -27.18 13.48 -6.74
C ALA A 379 -28.32 14.32 -6.14
N LYS A 380 -29.47 14.41 -6.83
CA LYS A 380 -30.68 15.07 -6.29
C LYS A 380 -31.34 14.24 -5.18
N GLU A 381 -31.35 12.93 -5.36
CA GLU A 381 -32.08 12.01 -4.48
C GLU A 381 -31.20 11.49 -3.34
N GLU A 382 -29.98 11.08 -3.65
CA GLU A 382 -29.08 10.38 -2.75
C GLU A 382 -28.18 11.35 -1.94
N ASN A 383 -27.59 10.87 -0.84
CA ASN A 383 -26.56 11.60 -0.08
C ASN A 383 -25.22 11.60 -0.81
N ALA A 384 -24.24 12.35 -0.28
CA ALA A 384 -22.92 12.48 -0.89
C ALA A 384 -22.21 11.12 -1.04
N TYR A 385 -22.35 10.20 -0.09
CA TYR A 385 -21.69 8.89 -0.13
C TYR A 385 -22.24 7.99 -1.23
N GLU A 386 -23.56 7.81 -1.28
CA GLU A 386 -24.20 6.97 -2.31
C GLU A 386 -23.96 7.54 -3.70
N THR A 387 -24.05 8.85 -3.87
CA THR A 387 -23.71 9.54 -5.12
C THR A 387 -22.27 9.26 -5.53
N THR A 388 -21.30 9.46 -4.62
CA THR A 388 -19.87 9.24 -4.91
C THR A 388 -19.58 7.79 -5.26
N TYR A 389 -20.18 6.83 -4.55
CA TYR A 389 -20.02 5.41 -4.83
C TYR A 389 -20.52 5.03 -6.22
N ARG A 390 -21.72 5.50 -6.61
CA ARG A 390 -22.30 5.24 -7.94
C ARG A 390 -21.47 5.90 -9.04
N VAL A 391 -21.02 7.13 -8.82
CA VAL A 391 -20.14 7.85 -9.74
C VAL A 391 -18.80 7.11 -9.92
N ALA A 392 -18.12 6.72 -8.85
CA ALA A 392 -16.85 6.00 -8.91
C ALA A 392 -16.96 4.67 -9.64
N LYS A 393 -18.06 3.94 -9.42
CA LYS A 393 -18.33 2.66 -10.07
C LYS A 393 -18.71 2.83 -11.55
N ALA A 394 -19.72 3.63 -11.86
CA ALA A 394 -20.24 3.74 -13.22
C ALA A 394 -19.31 4.56 -14.15
N SER A 395 -18.45 5.43 -13.63
CA SER A 395 -17.43 6.10 -14.45
C SER A 395 -16.34 5.15 -14.97
N GLY A 396 -16.14 3.99 -14.30
CA GLY A 396 -15.09 3.03 -14.62
C GLY A 396 -13.74 3.32 -13.94
N ILE A 397 -13.65 4.30 -13.02
CA ILE A 397 -12.40 4.64 -12.30
C ILE A 397 -11.94 3.46 -11.45
N ILE A 398 -12.87 2.79 -10.74
CA ILE A 398 -12.53 1.64 -9.88
C ILE A 398 -11.93 0.50 -10.70
N GLU A 399 -12.55 0.17 -11.84
CA GLU A 399 -12.06 -0.87 -12.75
C GLU A 399 -10.69 -0.50 -13.34
N ASP A 400 -10.52 0.77 -13.74
CA ASP A 400 -9.27 1.26 -14.30
C ASP A 400 -8.12 1.12 -13.30
N LEU A 401 -8.32 1.51 -12.05
CA LEU A 401 -7.33 1.40 -10.99
C LEU A 401 -7.14 -0.06 -10.51
N SER A 402 -8.18 -0.88 -10.53
CA SER A 402 -8.11 -2.28 -10.07
C SER A 402 -7.25 -3.18 -10.94
N SER A 403 -6.95 -2.76 -12.16
CA SER A 403 -6.13 -3.52 -13.10
C SER A 403 -4.63 -3.18 -13.02
N ASP A 404 -4.22 -2.27 -12.13
CA ASP A 404 -2.82 -1.88 -11.89
C ASP A 404 -2.36 -2.47 -10.55
N ASP A 405 -1.58 -3.56 -10.60
CA ASP A 405 -1.04 -4.25 -9.41
C ASP A 405 0.35 -3.74 -8.99
N THR A 406 0.82 -2.64 -9.60
CA THR A 406 2.05 -1.98 -9.15
C THR A 406 1.86 -1.37 -7.76
N PRO A 407 2.93 -1.14 -6.98
CA PRO A 407 2.85 -0.46 -5.69
C PRO A 407 2.13 0.90 -5.77
N GLU A 408 2.35 1.63 -6.88
CA GLU A 408 1.66 2.89 -7.15
C GLU A 408 0.16 2.68 -7.43
N GLY A 409 -0.19 1.62 -8.19
CA GLY A 409 -1.59 1.26 -8.46
C GLY A 409 -2.33 0.88 -7.17
N VAL A 410 -1.68 0.09 -6.30
CA VAL A 410 -2.21 -0.24 -4.96
C VAL A 410 -2.44 1.03 -4.15
N SER A 411 -1.45 1.93 -4.09
CA SER A 411 -1.56 3.20 -3.36
C SER A 411 -2.70 4.08 -3.88
N ARG A 412 -2.93 4.13 -5.21
CA ARG A 412 -4.05 4.89 -5.79
C ARG A 412 -5.40 4.30 -5.42
N ARG A 413 -5.53 2.97 -5.40
CA ARG A 413 -6.76 2.29 -4.93
C ARG A 413 -7.07 2.62 -3.47
N GLU A 414 -6.04 2.56 -2.61
CA GLU A 414 -6.15 2.93 -1.20
C GLU A 414 -6.59 4.40 -1.03
N ASN A 415 -6.06 5.31 -1.85
CA ASN A 415 -6.44 6.71 -1.84
C ASN A 415 -7.90 6.92 -2.24
N ILE A 416 -8.40 6.24 -3.29
CA ILE A 416 -9.83 6.31 -3.66
C ILE A 416 -10.70 5.73 -2.54
N GLN A 417 -10.29 4.62 -1.94
CA GLN A 417 -11.02 4.05 -0.81
C GLN A 417 -11.06 5.01 0.39
N GLU A 418 -9.98 5.70 0.64
CA GLU A 418 -9.90 6.70 1.71
C GLU A 418 -10.77 7.94 1.42
N LEU A 419 -10.88 8.36 0.16
CA LEU A 419 -11.86 9.38 -0.21
C LEU A 419 -13.30 8.90 0.04
N MET A 420 -13.62 7.65 -0.29
CA MET A 420 -14.93 7.07 -0.01
C MET A 420 -15.23 7.05 1.50
N ASN A 421 -14.23 6.73 2.32
CA ASN A 421 -14.34 6.78 3.77
C ASN A 421 -14.61 8.22 4.24
N ALA A 422 -13.90 9.21 3.69
CA ALA A 422 -14.09 10.63 4.03
C ALA A 422 -15.51 11.13 3.73
N VAL A 423 -16.05 10.77 2.56
CA VAL A 423 -17.42 11.14 2.17
C VAL A 423 -18.46 10.49 3.09
N LYS A 424 -18.25 9.22 3.44
CA LYS A 424 -19.14 8.51 4.37
C LYS A 424 -19.15 9.16 5.75
N ASP A 425 -17.97 9.44 6.27
CA ASP A 425 -17.79 10.17 7.54
C ASP A 425 -18.48 11.53 7.55
N PHE A 426 -18.38 12.26 6.42
CA PHE A 426 -19.08 13.52 6.25
C PHE A 426 -20.59 13.34 6.39
N CYS A 427 -21.17 12.35 5.66
CA CYS A 427 -22.62 12.08 5.73
C CYS A 427 -23.07 11.69 7.14
N GLU A 428 -22.34 10.81 7.84
CA GLU A 428 -22.69 10.40 9.20
C GLU A 428 -22.62 11.57 10.20
N THR A 429 -21.63 12.44 10.02
CA THR A 429 -21.48 13.63 10.87
C THR A 429 -22.58 14.65 10.59
N ALA A 430 -22.85 14.93 9.32
CA ALA A 430 -23.91 15.84 8.89
C ALA A 430 -25.29 15.37 9.41
N TYR A 431 -25.58 14.07 9.29
CA TYR A 431 -26.82 13.48 9.82
C TYR A 431 -26.98 13.68 11.33
N LYS A 432 -25.90 13.42 12.11
CA LYS A 432 -25.92 13.60 13.59
C LYS A 432 -26.12 15.05 14.00
N GLU A 433 -25.61 15.98 13.21
CA GLU A 433 -25.68 17.42 13.48
C GLU A 433 -26.87 18.11 12.79
N GLY A 434 -27.73 17.37 12.09
CA GLY A 434 -28.88 17.91 11.36
C GLY A 434 -28.49 18.85 10.20
N ARG A 435 -27.29 18.67 9.63
CA ARG A 435 -26.77 19.46 8.51
C ARG A 435 -27.04 18.72 7.18
N ASP A 436 -26.87 19.44 6.07
CA ASP A 436 -26.98 18.89 4.73
C ASP A 436 -25.87 17.83 4.48
N ASP A 437 -26.26 16.63 4.11
CA ASP A 437 -25.39 15.49 3.79
C ASP A 437 -25.22 15.26 2.28
N LYS A 438 -25.71 16.20 1.46
CA LYS A 438 -25.64 16.12 -0.01
C LYS A 438 -24.26 16.47 -0.56
N LEU A 439 -24.05 16.05 -1.81
CA LEU A 439 -22.76 16.22 -2.51
C LEU A 439 -22.26 17.69 -2.58
N PRO A 440 -23.10 18.73 -2.81
CA PRO A 440 -22.63 20.10 -2.84
C PRO A 440 -21.95 20.54 -1.53
N ALA A 441 -22.52 20.21 -0.37
CA ALA A 441 -21.96 20.55 0.93
C ALA A 441 -20.61 19.85 1.20
N PHE A 442 -20.45 18.61 0.75
CA PHE A 442 -19.16 17.92 0.79
C PHE A 442 -18.11 18.63 -0.06
N LEU A 443 -18.44 18.98 -1.31
CA LEU A 443 -17.51 19.63 -2.25
C LEU A 443 -17.10 21.04 -1.79
N GLU A 444 -17.98 21.79 -1.13
CA GLU A 444 -17.65 23.06 -0.48
C GLU A 444 -16.55 22.87 0.57
N GLY A 445 -16.72 21.87 1.45
CA GLY A 445 -15.69 21.50 2.41
C GLY A 445 -14.35 21.16 1.79
N VAL A 446 -14.35 20.38 0.69
CA VAL A 446 -13.13 20.03 -0.05
C VAL A 446 -12.47 21.24 -0.69
N ALA A 447 -13.24 22.18 -1.25
CA ALA A 447 -12.69 23.41 -1.85
C ALA A 447 -11.93 24.24 -0.81
N LEU A 448 -12.51 24.44 0.37
CA LEU A 448 -11.86 25.15 1.48
C LEU A 448 -10.56 24.46 1.94
N LEU A 449 -10.50 23.12 1.87
CA LEU A 449 -9.31 22.35 2.25
C LEU A 449 -8.17 22.50 1.24
N THR A 450 -8.47 22.62 -0.06
CA THR A 450 -7.46 22.71 -1.12
C THR A 450 -6.82 24.10 -1.24
N ASP A 451 -7.53 25.15 -0.88
CA ASP A 451 -7.00 26.52 -0.92
C ASP A 451 -5.95 26.77 0.16
N GLN A 452 -6.05 26.11 1.30
CA GLN A 452 -5.06 26.20 2.38
C GLN A 452 -3.72 25.52 2.07
N ASP A 453 -3.67 24.60 1.10
CA ASP A 453 -2.45 23.92 0.66
C ASP A 453 -1.54 24.78 -0.25
N SER A 454 -1.94 26.00 -0.62
CA SER A 454 -1.23 26.89 -1.56
C SER A 454 -0.23 27.85 -0.90
N GLU A 455 0.29 27.52 0.30
CA GLU A 455 1.19 28.38 1.07
C GLU A 455 2.61 28.48 0.50
N LYS A 456 3.27 29.60 0.83
CA LYS A 456 4.59 30.01 0.31
C LYS A 456 5.72 29.06 0.66
N PRO A 457 6.69 28.81 -0.23
CA PRO A 457 7.83 27.93 -0.02
C PRO A 457 8.82 28.37 1.08
N GLU A 458 8.72 29.60 1.56
CA GLU A 458 9.74 30.23 2.42
C GLU A 458 9.62 29.89 3.93
N ASP A 459 8.49 29.36 4.36
CA ASP A 459 8.33 28.95 5.77
C ASP A 459 8.69 27.48 5.96
N ASN A 460 9.87 27.24 6.56
CA ASN A 460 10.37 25.89 6.83
C ASN A 460 9.91 25.30 8.16
N ASN A 461 9.26 26.09 9.04
CA ASN A 461 8.79 25.62 10.34
C ASN A 461 7.45 24.87 10.21
N LYS A 462 7.49 23.65 9.68
CA LYS A 462 6.31 22.82 9.37
C LYS A 462 6.51 21.38 9.83
N VAL A 463 5.45 20.78 10.43
CA VAL A 463 5.44 19.34 10.73
C VAL A 463 5.60 18.55 9.43
N THR A 464 6.47 17.56 9.44
CA THR A 464 6.73 16.74 8.25
C THR A 464 5.90 15.46 8.29
N LEU A 465 5.06 15.24 7.27
CA LEU A 465 4.26 14.03 7.08
C LEU A 465 4.87 13.18 5.97
N MET A 466 5.10 11.88 6.23
CA MET A 466 5.68 11.00 5.22
C MET A 466 5.40 9.52 5.49
N THR A 467 5.59 8.69 4.47
CA THR A 467 5.64 7.25 4.71
C THR A 467 6.93 6.87 5.43
N ILE A 468 6.90 5.77 6.19
CA ILE A 468 8.09 5.25 6.87
C ILE A 468 9.23 4.97 5.87
N HIS A 469 8.91 4.50 4.66
CA HIS A 469 9.91 4.27 3.61
C HIS A 469 10.62 5.57 3.20
N SER A 470 9.89 6.67 3.10
CA SER A 470 10.45 7.98 2.75
C SER A 470 11.28 8.59 3.89
N ALA A 471 11.09 8.12 5.12
CA ALA A 471 11.82 8.60 6.28
C ALA A 471 13.23 8.00 6.41
N LYS A 472 13.57 6.95 5.63
CA LYS A 472 14.92 6.39 5.63
C LYS A 472 15.94 7.47 5.23
N GLY A 473 17.01 7.61 6.01
CA GLY A 473 18.03 8.65 5.83
C GLY A 473 17.74 9.99 6.51
N LEU A 474 16.50 10.23 6.97
CA LEU A 474 16.12 11.44 7.70
C LEU A 474 16.15 11.23 9.22
N GLU A 475 16.07 12.34 9.98
CA GLU A 475 16.03 12.32 11.45
C GLU A 475 15.21 13.50 11.98
N PHE A 476 14.56 13.31 13.13
CA PHE A 476 13.67 14.29 13.75
C PHE A 476 13.73 14.15 15.27
N GLU A 477 13.62 15.24 15.99
CA GLU A 477 13.59 15.19 17.47
C GLU A 477 12.40 14.38 17.99
N ASN A 478 11.21 14.60 17.43
CA ASN A 478 9.96 13.98 17.86
C ASN A 478 9.29 13.24 16.69
N VAL A 479 9.13 11.93 16.83
CA VAL A 479 8.56 11.08 15.80
C VAL A 479 7.25 10.47 16.29
N PHE A 480 6.17 10.67 15.51
CA PHE A 480 4.89 10.01 15.69
C PHE A 480 4.77 8.88 14.67
N ILE A 481 4.53 7.66 15.14
CA ILE A 481 4.27 6.49 14.29
C ILE A 481 2.79 6.14 14.44
N VAL A 482 2.00 6.41 13.39
CA VAL A 482 0.54 6.33 13.46
C VAL A 482 -0.01 5.10 12.78
N GLY A 483 -1.19 4.64 13.23
CA GLY A 483 -1.84 3.45 12.67
C GLY A 483 -1.12 2.15 13.01
N MET A 484 -0.63 2.02 14.24
CA MET A 484 0.03 0.80 14.74
C MET A 484 -1.01 -0.30 14.99
N GLU A 485 -1.54 -0.87 13.89
CA GLU A 485 -2.65 -1.82 13.88
C GLU A 485 -2.33 -3.02 13.01
N GLU A 486 -2.81 -4.21 13.40
CA GLU A 486 -2.76 -5.41 12.55
C GLU A 486 -3.47 -5.15 11.21
N GLU A 487 -2.95 -5.72 10.12
CA GLU A 487 -3.41 -5.55 8.75
C GLU A 487 -3.23 -4.13 8.15
N LEU A 488 -2.66 -3.20 8.93
CA LEU A 488 -2.23 -1.87 8.47
C LEU A 488 -0.71 -1.75 8.62
N PHE A 489 -0.18 -1.98 9.82
CA PHE A 489 1.25 -2.07 10.09
C PHE A 489 1.52 -3.14 11.18
N PRO A 490 1.89 -4.37 10.80
CA PRO A 490 2.28 -4.86 9.47
C PRO A 490 1.11 -4.89 8.47
N ALA A 491 1.44 -4.71 7.18
CA ALA A 491 0.47 -4.80 6.11
C ALA A 491 -0.16 -6.20 6.02
N GLN A 492 -1.43 -6.29 5.66
CA GLN A 492 -2.19 -7.55 5.61
C GLN A 492 -1.48 -8.64 4.80
N GLN A 493 -0.91 -8.30 3.65
CA GLN A 493 -0.22 -9.26 2.78
C GLN A 493 1.06 -9.81 3.43
N SER A 494 1.75 -8.98 4.21
CA SER A 494 3.01 -9.34 4.88
C SER A 494 2.79 -10.18 6.14
N ALA A 495 1.62 -10.10 6.78
CA ALA A 495 1.34 -10.76 8.05
C ALA A 495 1.41 -12.29 7.98
N TYR A 496 1.26 -12.88 6.79
CA TYR A 496 1.20 -14.33 6.58
C TYR A 496 2.48 -14.90 5.95
N SER A 497 3.46 -14.08 5.57
CA SER A 497 4.76 -14.50 5.04
C SER A 497 5.87 -14.17 6.03
N PRO A 498 6.63 -15.17 6.55
CA PRO A 498 7.71 -14.91 7.50
C PRO A 498 8.74 -13.90 7.01
N SER A 499 9.20 -14.01 5.78
CA SER A 499 10.19 -13.09 5.18
C SER A 499 9.63 -11.68 5.00
N ALA A 500 8.37 -11.55 4.53
CA ALA A 500 7.72 -10.26 4.40
C ALA A 500 7.44 -9.62 5.77
N LEU A 501 7.12 -10.42 6.81
CA LEU A 501 6.97 -9.92 8.16
C LEU A 501 8.30 -9.42 8.75
N GLU A 502 9.41 -10.08 8.45
CA GLU A 502 10.74 -9.61 8.84
C GLU A 502 11.09 -8.29 8.15
N GLU A 503 10.68 -8.08 6.89
CA GLU A 503 10.85 -6.79 6.22
C GLU A 503 9.98 -5.69 6.85
N GLU A 504 8.72 -5.96 7.18
CA GLU A 504 7.87 -5.01 7.93
C GLU A 504 8.46 -4.67 9.30
N ARG A 505 9.13 -5.63 9.96
CA ARG A 505 9.82 -5.39 11.23
C ARG A 505 11.06 -4.52 11.04
N ARG A 506 11.82 -4.69 9.95
CA ARG A 506 12.89 -3.76 9.57
C ARG A 506 12.35 -2.35 9.28
N LEU A 507 11.20 -2.28 8.62
CA LEU A 507 10.54 -0.99 8.39
C LEU A 507 10.14 -0.31 9.71
N PHE A 508 9.66 -1.07 10.69
CA PHE A 508 9.36 -0.54 12.02
C PHE A 508 10.64 -0.12 12.78
N TYR A 509 11.69 -0.92 12.67
CA TYR A 509 13.02 -0.53 13.19
C TYR A 509 13.50 0.80 12.60
N VAL A 510 13.36 0.98 11.28
CA VAL A 510 13.66 2.26 10.63
C VAL A 510 12.82 3.38 11.21
N ALA A 511 11.51 3.20 11.41
CA ALA A 511 10.63 4.23 11.96
C ALA A 511 11.08 4.68 13.36
N LEU A 512 11.41 3.74 14.25
CA LEU A 512 11.89 4.03 15.59
C LEU A 512 13.22 4.82 15.57
N THR A 513 14.16 4.37 14.73
CA THR A 513 15.50 4.96 14.64
C THR A 513 15.56 6.29 13.89
N ARG A 514 14.42 6.84 13.45
CA ARG A 514 14.33 8.22 12.92
C ARG A 514 14.25 9.25 14.03
N ALA A 515 13.91 8.84 15.25
CA ALA A 515 13.74 9.73 16.38
C ALA A 515 15.09 9.98 17.10
N GLU A 516 15.32 11.24 17.43
CA GLU A 516 16.42 11.65 18.29
C GLU A 516 16.01 11.57 19.77
N LYS A 517 14.93 12.26 20.16
CA LYS A 517 14.50 12.44 21.55
C LYS A 517 13.28 11.62 21.94
N ARG A 518 12.26 11.59 21.09
CA ARG A 518 10.96 11.03 21.48
C ARG A 518 10.26 10.25 20.37
N VAL A 519 9.69 9.11 20.75
CA VAL A 519 8.79 8.33 19.91
C VAL A 519 7.42 8.24 20.57
N ILE A 520 6.36 8.53 19.81
CA ILE A 520 4.98 8.35 20.20
C ILE A 520 4.30 7.46 19.17
N MET A 521 3.75 6.33 19.59
CA MET A 521 3.01 5.41 18.75
C MET A 521 1.52 5.54 19.00
N THR A 522 0.71 5.48 17.93
CA THR A 522 -0.74 5.55 18.07
C THR A 522 -1.44 4.42 17.34
N TYR A 523 -2.60 4.00 17.86
CA TYR A 523 -3.50 3.06 17.18
C TYR A 523 -4.96 3.36 17.52
N SER A 524 -5.87 3.02 16.60
CA SER A 524 -7.31 3.22 16.83
C SER A 524 -8.03 1.91 17.14
N SER A 525 -9.10 1.99 17.95
CA SER A 525 -9.97 0.85 18.27
C SER A 525 -10.99 0.57 17.17
N SER A 526 -11.30 1.56 16.34
CA SER A 526 -12.16 1.44 15.19
C SER A 526 -11.63 2.29 14.03
N ARG A 527 -11.78 1.81 12.82
CA ARG A 527 -11.35 2.49 11.59
C ARG A 527 -12.31 2.20 10.46
N TYR A 528 -12.51 3.17 9.58
CA TYR A 528 -13.21 2.92 8.33
C TYR A 528 -12.28 2.21 7.34
N LYS A 529 -12.72 1.03 6.84
CA LYS A 529 -12.03 0.29 5.79
C LYS A 529 -13.07 -0.28 4.82
N ASN A 530 -12.95 0.05 3.53
CA ASN A 530 -13.88 -0.40 2.49
C ASN A 530 -15.35 -0.08 2.78
N GLY A 531 -15.62 1.13 3.31
CA GLY A 531 -16.98 1.58 3.63
C GLY A 531 -17.60 0.92 4.87
N ASN A 532 -16.84 0.13 5.63
CA ASN A 532 -17.30 -0.52 6.86
C ASN A 532 -16.43 -0.11 8.04
N VAL A 533 -17.03 -0.03 9.21
CA VAL A 533 -16.27 0.11 10.45
C VAL A 533 -15.64 -1.23 10.78
N VAL A 534 -14.31 -1.25 10.91
CA VAL A 534 -13.55 -2.39 11.37
C VAL A 534 -12.97 -2.10 12.76
N TYR A 535 -12.70 -3.15 13.52
CA TYR A 535 -12.13 -3.06 14.87
C TYR A 535 -10.76 -3.75 14.86
N PRO A 536 -9.70 -3.04 14.45
CA PRO A 536 -8.37 -3.63 14.35
C PRO A 536 -7.81 -3.96 15.74
N GLN A 537 -6.93 -4.96 15.78
CA GLN A 537 -6.12 -5.21 16.95
C GLN A 537 -4.87 -4.31 16.91
N PRO A 538 -4.32 -3.94 18.09
CA PRO A 538 -3.01 -3.27 18.12
C PRO A 538 -1.97 -4.08 17.36
N SER A 539 -1.05 -3.41 16.69
CA SER A 539 0.06 -4.03 15.99
C SER A 539 0.85 -4.96 16.89
N ARG A 540 1.15 -6.15 16.40
CA ARG A 540 2.06 -7.09 17.10
C ARG A 540 3.42 -6.47 17.42
N PHE A 541 3.86 -5.52 16.63
CA PHE A 541 5.14 -4.85 16.83
C PHE A 541 5.21 -4.09 18.16
N ILE A 542 4.08 -3.53 18.63
CA ILE A 542 4.04 -2.90 19.97
C ILE A 542 4.33 -3.96 21.05
N ALA A 543 3.69 -5.14 20.93
CA ALA A 543 3.90 -6.23 21.88
C ALA A 543 5.27 -6.93 21.75
N GLU A 544 5.99 -6.68 20.66
CA GLU A 544 7.34 -7.20 20.43
C GLU A 544 8.43 -6.32 21.04
N ILE A 545 8.15 -5.04 21.32
CA ILE A 545 9.05 -4.18 22.12
C ILE A 545 9.09 -4.72 23.56
N ASP A 546 10.26 -4.65 24.20
CA ASP A 546 10.35 -4.93 25.63
C ASP A 546 9.49 -3.92 26.41
N PRO A 547 8.54 -4.39 27.25
CA PRO A 547 7.61 -3.52 27.98
C PRO A 547 8.31 -2.48 28.89
N HIS A 548 9.57 -2.71 29.26
CA HIS A 548 10.35 -1.77 30.06
C HIS A 548 10.49 -0.41 29.36
N TYR A 549 10.57 -0.39 28.03
CA TYR A 549 10.74 0.82 27.23
C TYR A 549 9.41 1.49 26.81
N LEU A 550 8.26 0.90 27.20
CA LEU A 550 6.95 1.41 26.84
C LEU A 550 6.28 2.16 28.00
N ASP A 551 5.52 3.21 27.64
CA ASP A 551 4.57 3.90 28.52
C ASP A 551 3.16 3.84 27.90
N GLY A 552 2.15 3.51 28.73
CA GLY A 552 0.74 3.49 28.30
C GLY A 552 0.24 2.21 27.61
N PHE A 553 1.07 1.16 27.45
CA PHE A 553 0.66 -0.11 26.86
C PHE A 553 0.71 -1.26 27.88
N PHE A 554 -0.46 -1.78 28.27
CA PHE A 554 -0.55 -2.97 29.14
C PHE A 554 -0.75 -4.22 28.28
N THR A 555 0.29 -5.00 28.09
CA THR A 555 0.15 -6.38 27.58
C THR A 555 -0.53 -7.21 28.66
N PRO A 556 -1.65 -7.93 28.37
CA PRO A 556 -2.13 -8.93 29.31
C PRO A 556 -1.01 -9.94 29.49
N ALA A 557 -0.60 -10.17 30.75
CA ALA A 557 0.46 -11.09 31.08
C ALA A 557 0.17 -12.46 30.43
N ARG A 558 1.06 -12.92 29.54
CA ARG A 558 1.05 -14.32 29.11
C ARG A 558 1.21 -15.16 30.36
N PRO A 559 0.36 -16.18 30.58
CA PRO A 559 0.59 -17.08 31.68
C PRO A 559 1.99 -17.68 31.50
N SER A 560 2.90 -17.38 32.39
CA SER A 560 4.23 -17.97 32.44
C SER A 560 4.06 -19.46 32.63
N MET A 561 4.50 -20.26 31.66
CA MET A 561 4.73 -21.68 31.90
C MET A 561 5.77 -21.80 33.03
N GLY A 562 5.30 -22.18 34.21
CA GLY A 562 6.08 -22.25 35.42
C GLY A 562 7.31 -23.14 35.27
N ARG A 563 8.48 -22.56 35.46
CA ARG A 563 9.65 -23.31 35.89
C ARG A 563 9.40 -23.72 37.32
N SER A 564 9.23 -25.01 37.53
CA SER A 564 9.19 -25.63 38.83
C SER A 564 10.54 -25.39 39.53
N LEU A 565 10.55 -24.54 40.54
CA LEU A 565 11.61 -24.51 41.55
C LEU A 565 11.00 -25.12 42.83
N HIS A 566 11.49 -26.31 43.21
CA HIS A 566 11.22 -26.91 44.51
C HIS A 566 11.90 -26.09 45.61
N GLY A 567 11.11 -25.63 46.56
CA GLY A 567 11.53 -25.17 47.88
C GLY A 567 10.39 -25.32 48.87
N PRO A 568 10.62 -25.72 50.13
CA PRO A 568 9.58 -26.23 51.02
C PRO A 568 8.85 -25.17 51.83
N GLY A 569 7.52 -25.29 51.84
CA GLY A 569 6.65 -25.00 52.96
C GLY A 569 6.28 -23.57 53.28
N ILE A 570 4.99 -23.22 53.03
CA ILE A 570 4.03 -22.69 54.00
C ILE A 570 2.66 -22.72 53.31
N GLN A 571 1.68 -23.36 53.98
CA GLN A 571 0.30 -23.48 53.53
C GLN A 571 -0.47 -22.24 53.99
N GLU A 572 -0.92 -21.40 53.06
CA GLU A 572 -2.06 -20.52 53.29
C GLU A 572 -3.14 -20.78 52.22
N LYS A 573 -4.32 -21.19 52.70
CA LYS A 573 -5.53 -21.47 51.91
C LYS A 573 -6.13 -20.13 51.40
N VAL A 574 -5.87 -19.76 50.18
CA VAL A 574 -6.66 -18.74 49.47
C VAL A 574 -7.54 -19.45 48.43
N ALA A 575 -8.85 -19.27 48.58
CA ALA A 575 -9.86 -19.83 47.71
C ALA A 575 -9.70 -19.31 46.25
N ARG A 576 -9.45 -20.22 45.31
CA ARG A 576 -9.39 -19.90 43.87
C ARG A 576 -10.80 -19.79 43.31
N PRO A 577 -11.13 -18.75 42.50
CA PRO A 577 -12.35 -18.74 41.72
C PRO A 577 -12.26 -19.83 40.63
N LYS A 578 -13.28 -20.63 40.52
CA LYS A 578 -13.45 -21.67 39.51
C LYS A 578 -13.55 -20.99 38.12
N ILE A 579 -12.54 -21.18 37.28
CA ILE A 579 -12.63 -20.90 35.85
C ILE A 579 -13.55 -21.97 35.25
N THR A 580 -14.72 -21.53 34.82
CA THR A 580 -15.65 -22.37 34.05
C THR A 580 -15.05 -22.63 32.69
N LEU A 581 -14.50 -23.81 32.47
CA LEU A 581 -14.15 -24.29 31.11
C LEU A 581 -15.43 -24.28 30.27
N GLN A 582 -15.37 -23.64 29.10
CA GLN A 582 -16.47 -23.76 28.13
C GLN A 582 -16.69 -25.24 27.83
N PRO A 583 -17.95 -25.71 27.80
CA PRO A 583 -18.24 -27.12 27.58
C PRO A 583 -17.70 -27.52 26.20
N LYS A 584 -16.91 -28.60 26.20
CA LYS A 584 -16.48 -29.30 25.00
C LYS A 584 -17.75 -29.77 24.30
N VAL A 585 -18.06 -29.16 23.14
CA VAL A 585 -19.22 -29.56 22.36
C VAL A 585 -18.92 -30.92 21.77
N GLU A 586 -19.46 -31.97 22.39
CA GLU A 586 -19.42 -33.31 21.83
C GLU A 586 -20.38 -33.36 20.65
N VAL A 587 -19.84 -33.66 19.46
CA VAL A 587 -20.61 -33.91 18.25
C VAL A 587 -20.66 -35.44 18.12
N PRO A 588 -21.87 -36.05 18.08
CA PRO A 588 -22.00 -37.48 17.89
C PRO A 588 -21.36 -37.95 16.59
N ASP A 589 -20.81 -39.15 16.56
CA ASP A 589 -20.31 -39.78 15.34
C ASP A 589 -21.50 -40.00 14.38
N ILE A 590 -21.34 -39.49 13.16
CA ILE A 590 -22.38 -39.56 12.10
C ILE A 590 -22.02 -40.72 11.16
N ASP A 591 -22.94 -41.66 11.00
CA ASP A 591 -22.84 -42.69 9.98
C ASP A 591 -23.01 -42.05 8.56
N THR A 592 -21.87 -41.96 7.87
CA THR A 592 -21.82 -41.33 6.53
C THR A 592 -22.60 -42.08 5.44
N SER A 593 -23.00 -43.34 5.71
CA SER A 593 -23.79 -44.14 4.76
C SER A 593 -25.28 -43.76 4.74
N LYS A 594 -25.77 -42.98 5.72
CA LYS A 594 -27.17 -42.60 5.92
C LYS A 594 -27.40 -41.09 5.85
N LEU A 595 -26.57 -40.36 5.11
CA LEU A 595 -26.67 -38.91 4.98
C LEU A 595 -27.77 -38.53 3.99
N VAL A 596 -28.69 -37.65 4.41
CA VAL A 596 -29.76 -37.07 3.59
C VAL A 596 -29.50 -35.59 3.44
N PRO A 597 -29.58 -35.02 2.21
CA PRO A 597 -29.45 -33.58 1.99
C PRO A 597 -30.52 -32.78 2.75
N ILE A 598 -30.12 -31.69 3.41
CA ILE A 598 -31.06 -30.79 4.10
C ILE A 598 -31.08 -29.42 3.47
N ASN A 599 -32.27 -28.83 3.34
CA ASN A 599 -32.44 -27.48 2.87
C ASN A 599 -32.02 -26.49 3.97
N GLY A 600 -31.28 -25.42 3.62
CA GLY A 600 -30.83 -24.40 4.55
C GLY A 600 -31.94 -23.72 5.37
N GLU A 601 -33.18 -23.73 4.90
CA GLU A 601 -34.35 -23.21 5.65
C GLU A 601 -34.76 -24.07 6.84
N GLN A 602 -34.46 -25.36 6.80
CA GLN A 602 -34.82 -26.35 7.81
C GLN A 602 -33.79 -26.46 8.94
N ILE A 603 -32.68 -25.75 8.84
CA ILE A 603 -31.61 -25.79 9.81
C ILE A 603 -31.97 -24.91 11.00
N ILE A 604 -31.85 -25.47 12.20
CA ILE A 604 -32.10 -24.79 13.47
C ILE A 604 -30.89 -24.87 14.41
N PRO A 605 -30.73 -23.94 15.35
CA PRO A 605 -29.68 -23.99 16.37
C PRO A 605 -29.76 -25.30 17.18
N GLY A 606 -28.60 -25.87 17.49
CA GLY A 606 -28.47 -27.16 18.18
C GLY A 606 -28.39 -28.39 17.28
N MET A 607 -28.76 -28.28 15.99
CA MET A 607 -28.77 -29.37 15.02
C MET A 607 -27.34 -29.83 14.69
N VAL A 608 -27.17 -31.13 14.52
CA VAL A 608 -25.92 -31.74 14.05
C VAL A 608 -26.02 -31.93 12.55
N ILE A 609 -25.12 -31.34 11.80
CA ILE A 609 -25.05 -31.35 10.35
C ILE A 609 -23.72 -31.88 9.84
N PHE A 610 -23.67 -32.41 8.66
CA PHE A 610 -22.45 -32.83 7.97
C PHE A 610 -22.17 -31.91 6.77
N HIS A 611 -20.94 -31.41 6.69
CA HIS A 611 -20.44 -30.61 5.57
C HIS A 611 -19.34 -31.38 4.83
N PRO A 612 -19.36 -31.50 3.49
CA PRO A 612 -18.41 -32.32 2.73
C PRO A 612 -16.94 -32.03 3.03
N ASN A 613 -16.58 -30.75 3.23
CA ASN A 613 -15.21 -30.33 3.46
C ASN A 613 -14.82 -30.21 4.95
N PHE A 614 -15.80 -30.09 5.88
CA PHE A 614 -15.51 -29.85 7.31
C PHE A 614 -15.96 -31.00 8.22
N GLY A 615 -16.65 -31.99 7.65
CA GLY A 615 -17.17 -33.15 8.42
C GLY A 615 -18.38 -32.79 9.28
N PRO A 616 -18.63 -33.58 10.37
CA PRO A 616 -19.75 -33.33 11.27
C PRO A 616 -19.53 -32.07 12.11
N GLY A 617 -20.60 -31.29 12.29
CA GLY A 617 -20.57 -30.06 13.08
C GLY A 617 -21.91 -29.74 13.71
N LYS A 618 -21.91 -29.02 14.85
CA LYS A 618 -23.10 -28.59 15.57
C LYS A 618 -23.40 -27.14 15.30
N VAL A 619 -24.63 -26.82 14.91
CA VAL A 619 -25.12 -25.47 14.67
C VAL A 619 -25.24 -24.73 16.00
N ILE A 620 -24.53 -23.61 16.17
CA ILE A 620 -24.52 -22.79 17.39
C ILE A 620 -25.63 -21.75 17.33
N SER A 621 -25.68 -20.97 16.23
CA SER A 621 -26.66 -19.91 16.02
C SER A 621 -26.94 -19.71 14.54
N ILE A 622 -28.08 -19.09 14.23
CA ILE A 622 -28.48 -18.69 12.87
C ILE A 622 -28.74 -17.20 12.89
N ASP A 623 -28.11 -16.47 11.97
CA ASP A 623 -28.23 -15.02 11.81
C ASP A 623 -28.75 -14.68 10.40
N GLY A 624 -29.56 -13.61 10.26
CA GLY A 624 -30.11 -13.12 8.99
C GLY A 624 -31.46 -13.72 8.61
N LEU A 625 -32.11 -13.16 7.59
CA LEU A 625 -33.44 -13.55 7.07
C LEU A 625 -33.36 -13.89 5.59
N GLY A 626 -34.21 -14.80 5.12
CA GLY A 626 -34.35 -15.20 3.71
C GLY A 626 -33.04 -15.69 3.08
N VAL A 627 -32.68 -15.16 1.91
CA VAL A 627 -31.50 -15.60 1.12
C VAL A 627 -30.15 -15.31 1.77
N ASN A 628 -30.10 -14.44 2.78
CA ASN A 628 -28.88 -14.06 3.50
C ASN A 628 -28.70 -14.79 4.83
N LYS A 629 -29.48 -15.87 5.08
CA LYS A 629 -29.42 -16.66 6.30
C LYS A 629 -28.05 -17.35 6.44
N LYS A 630 -27.39 -17.16 7.59
CA LYS A 630 -26.04 -17.69 7.91
C LYS A 630 -26.13 -18.53 9.16
N ALA A 631 -25.50 -19.71 9.17
CA ALA A 631 -25.35 -20.54 10.35
C ALA A 631 -23.91 -20.47 10.88
N LYS A 632 -23.75 -20.26 12.19
CA LYS A 632 -22.49 -20.49 12.90
C LYS A 632 -22.46 -21.93 13.35
N VAL A 633 -21.48 -22.69 12.87
CA VAL A 633 -21.36 -24.12 13.09
C VAL A 633 -19.99 -24.41 13.73
N MET A 634 -19.98 -25.20 14.80
CA MET A 634 -18.76 -25.69 15.43
C MET A 634 -18.42 -27.05 14.87
N PHE A 635 -17.26 -27.16 14.24
CA PHE A 635 -16.68 -28.41 13.72
C PHE A 635 -15.54 -28.88 14.62
N PRO A 636 -15.54 -30.14 15.13
CA PRO A 636 -14.51 -30.60 16.07
C PRO A 636 -13.07 -30.46 15.59
N LYS A 637 -12.84 -30.70 14.28
CA LYS A 637 -11.49 -30.61 13.65
C LYS A 637 -11.15 -29.26 13.04
N HIS A 638 -12.14 -28.40 12.79
CA HIS A 638 -11.97 -27.16 12.01
C HIS A 638 -12.41 -25.88 12.75
N GLY A 639 -12.84 -26.01 14.02
CA GLY A 639 -13.31 -24.88 14.83
C GLY A 639 -14.63 -24.29 14.33
N GLN A 640 -14.96 -23.08 14.76
CA GLN A 640 -16.18 -22.40 14.40
C GLN A 640 -16.09 -21.84 12.96
N LYS A 641 -17.11 -22.12 12.13
CA LYS A 641 -17.26 -21.61 10.77
C LYS A 641 -18.63 -20.95 10.61
N VAL A 642 -18.70 -19.94 9.74
CA VAL A 642 -19.94 -19.29 9.35
C VAL A 642 -20.27 -19.73 7.92
N LEU A 643 -21.42 -20.39 7.76
CA LEU A 643 -21.87 -20.94 6.48
C LEU A 643 -23.07 -20.14 5.97
N LEU A 644 -23.04 -19.71 4.71
CA LEU A 644 -24.19 -19.10 4.05
C LEU A 644 -25.12 -20.22 3.56
N LEU A 645 -26.28 -20.35 4.19
CA LEU A 645 -27.15 -21.53 4.05
C LEU A 645 -27.69 -21.73 2.62
N LYS A 646 -27.81 -20.66 1.83
CA LYS A 646 -28.23 -20.73 0.42
C LYS A 646 -27.28 -21.52 -0.48
N PHE A 647 -25.97 -21.52 -0.16
CA PHE A 647 -24.93 -22.14 -1.00
C PHE A 647 -24.24 -23.34 -0.32
N ALA A 648 -24.50 -23.57 0.97
CA ALA A 648 -23.88 -24.64 1.71
C ALA A 648 -24.58 -25.98 1.40
N LYS A 649 -23.84 -26.94 0.83
CA LYS A 649 -24.30 -28.33 0.68
C LYS A 649 -24.18 -29.02 2.04
N LEU A 650 -25.33 -29.19 2.73
CA LEU A 650 -25.41 -29.73 4.08
C LEU A 650 -26.26 -31.00 4.11
N TYR A 651 -25.90 -31.89 4.99
CA TYR A 651 -26.56 -33.19 5.17
C TYR A 651 -26.87 -33.42 6.64
N VAL A 652 -27.88 -34.21 6.90
CA VAL A 652 -28.23 -34.72 8.25
C VAL A 652 -28.37 -36.24 8.21
N GLN A 653 -28.25 -36.87 9.36
CA GLN A 653 -28.47 -38.30 9.47
C GLN A 653 -29.96 -38.62 9.37
N GLY A 654 -30.33 -39.40 8.35
CA GLY A 654 -31.72 -39.85 8.17
C GLY A 654 -32.12 -40.84 9.30
N HIS A 655 -33.26 -40.58 9.94
CA HIS A 655 -33.89 -41.59 10.80
C HIS A 655 -34.53 -42.64 9.91
N THR A 656 -34.07 -43.88 10.01
CA THR A 656 -34.87 -45.03 9.54
C THR A 656 -36.01 -45.25 10.53
N ASN A 657 -37.26 -45.05 10.04
CA ASN A 657 -38.44 -45.53 10.74
C ASN A 657 -38.42 -47.07 10.86
#